data_bbeae839187357f810f58410fb91625f
#
_entry.id   bbeae839187357f810f58410fb91625f
#
_cell.length_a   1.000
_cell.length_b   1.000
_cell.length_c   1.000
_cell.angle_alpha   90.00
_cell.angle_beta   90.00
_cell.angle_gamma   90.00
#
_symmetry.space_group_name_H-M   'P 1'
#
loop_
_entity.id
_entity.type
_entity.pdbx_description
1 polymer ?
#
loop_
_entity_poly.entity_id
_entity_poly.type
_entity_poly.pdbx_seq_one_letter_code
_entity_poly.pdbx_strand_id
1 'polypeptide(L)'
;MSKKKTPKYVYFFGGKKAEGSAAMKNLLGGKGANLAEMVNIGLPVPAGFTITTEVCTYYYKHKNKYPKELKKMVSDALKKVEKVMGAKFGDKKDPLLVSVRSGARISMPGMMDTILNLGLNDETVQGLIAKTNNPRFAYDSYRRFVQMYGDVVLGLQPQDKRELDPFEVIIDKKKKANGIEKDTDLTAEHLKELVTEFKKEIKKKTGHSFPEDPVEQLWGAIGAVFGSWNNERAIVYRKINNIPSEWGTAVNVQSMVFGNMGEDSGTGVAFTRDPATGENVFYGEYLFNAQGEDVVAGVRTPHKIAELKNDNPKVYKQLENIRKALEKHYKDMMDIEFTIQQGKLWMLQARVGKRTGFAAIRIAVDMVKQKLISKEDALMRIEPDQLNQLLRPIFDLSEKKKAIESGKLLAKGLNAGPGAASGRVAFTASDAEKMAAKGDKVILVRIETSPEDIKGMSVSDGILTAKGGMTSHAALVARQMGKVCVAGCGALNIDYKAGTIKVDGNSNTVKEGDYISIDGTTGEVIVGEIKTKPSEVVQVLITKELNAKKSPIYQTYKSLMNWADNARKLGVRTNADQPDQSANAIAFGAEGIGLCRTEHMFFGGDRILAVREMILSDTTDGRKKALKKLLPLQRKDFEGIFEVMNGKPVTIRTLDPPLHEFLPHTVAEQKELANTLKISLAKVKEKVESMHEFNPMLGFRGCRLGVSYPEITEMQARAIFEAAIKVAKKGIKVKPEIMIPLVAHKKELDLQKAIVDRVAAEVFKEKGKKVNYLVGTMIELPRAAVTADEIAETAEFFSFGTNDLTQTTFGLSRDDAGKFLPTYVDMEILPRDPFESLDQNGVGKLVEMGTQKGRSTRTNLKVGICGEHGGEPDSVEFCHRTGLNYVSCSPFRVPIARLAAARAALRDKKVAKKTGKKKSSKKSK
;
A
#
# COMPACT_ATOMS: atom_id res chain seq x y z
N MET A 1 47.35 -2.42 21.20
CA MET A 1 46.66 -2.66 19.91
C MET A 1 45.47 -3.61 20.13
N SER A 2 44.25 -3.11 20.14
CA SER A 2 43.06 -3.94 20.25
C SER A 2 42.96 -4.85 19.01
N LYS A 3 43.01 -6.16 19.19
CA LYS A 3 42.77 -7.12 18.08
C LYS A 3 41.44 -6.79 17.47
N LYS A 4 41.41 -6.24 16.21
CA LYS A 4 40.17 -6.08 15.44
C LYS A 4 39.50 -7.46 15.36
N LYS A 5 38.34 -7.62 15.99
CA LYS A 5 37.55 -8.84 15.85
C LYS A 5 37.25 -9.06 14.37
N THR A 6 37.65 -10.23 13.84
CA THR A 6 37.30 -10.64 12.47
C THR A 6 35.80 -10.54 12.28
N PRO A 7 35.30 -9.88 11.22
CA PRO A 7 33.88 -9.77 10.99
C PRO A 7 33.23 -11.15 10.87
N LYS A 8 32.08 -11.37 11.45
CA LYS A 8 31.33 -12.62 11.34
C LYS A 8 30.29 -12.49 10.23
N TYR A 9 30.53 -13.15 9.11
CA TYR A 9 29.65 -13.10 7.92
C TYR A 9 28.69 -14.29 7.80
N VAL A 10 28.89 -15.37 8.57
CA VAL A 10 28.10 -16.61 8.47
C VAL A 10 27.56 -16.98 9.84
N TYR A 11 26.26 -17.29 9.88
CA TYR A 11 25.50 -17.64 11.09
C TYR A 11 24.80 -18.97 10.92
N PHE A 12 25.21 -19.96 11.69
CA PHE A 12 24.65 -21.32 11.68
C PHE A 12 23.30 -21.37 12.41
N PHE A 13 22.39 -22.24 11.91
CA PHE A 13 21.14 -22.64 12.58
C PHE A 13 20.89 -24.13 12.33
N GLY A 14 20.39 -24.86 13.34
CA GLY A 14 20.06 -26.29 13.21
C GLY A 14 20.26 -27.07 14.50
N GLY A 15 19.70 -28.26 14.57
CA GLY A 15 19.68 -29.07 15.78
C GLY A 15 18.94 -28.38 16.92
N LYS A 16 19.64 -28.06 18.01
CA LYS A 16 19.06 -27.41 19.22
C LYS A 16 19.55 -25.95 19.39
N LYS A 17 20.39 -25.43 18.50
CA LYS A 17 21.03 -24.11 18.67
C LYS A 17 21.06 -23.34 17.36
N ALA A 18 20.85 -22.03 17.45
CA ALA A 18 21.11 -21.10 16.37
C ALA A 18 22.00 -19.95 16.86
N GLU A 19 22.86 -19.43 15.97
CA GLU A 19 23.78 -18.33 16.24
C GLU A 19 23.11 -16.95 16.00
N GLY A 20 21.89 -16.92 15.46
CA GLY A 20 21.08 -15.74 15.20
C GLY A 20 19.79 -15.70 16.03
N SER A 21 19.02 -14.62 15.84
CA SER A 21 17.68 -14.44 16.42
C SER A 21 16.79 -13.53 15.57
N ALA A 22 15.49 -13.48 15.87
CA ALA A 22 14.52 -12.59 15.19
C ALA A 22 14.90 -11.10 15.24
N ALA A 23 15.66 -10.67 16.25
CA ALA A 23 16.13 -9.28 16.38
C ALA A 23 17.19 -8.88 15.32
N MET A 24 17.82 -9.87 14.66
CA MET A 24 18.92 -9.65 13.74
C MET A 24 18.48 -9.53 12.27
N LYS A 25 17.24 -9.11 11.99
CA LYS A 25 16.70 -9.00 10.63
C LYS A 25 17.52 -8.11 9.69
N ASN A 26 18.16 -7.06 10.21
CA ASN A 26 18.98 -6.18 9.40
C ASN A 26 20.26 -6.87 8.89
N LEU A 27 20.75 -7.87 9.61
CA LEU A 27 21.97 -8.60 9.29
C LEU A 27 21.71 -9.92 8.57
N LEU A 28 20.72 -10.68 9.04
CA LEU A 28 20.41 -12.04 8.55
C LEU A 28 19.28 -12.05 7.51
N GLY A 29 18.69 -10.89 7.22
CA GLY A 29 17.44 -10.82 6.49
C GLY A 29 16.27 -11.42 7.29
N GLY A 30 15.05 -11.26 6.76
CA GLY A 30 13.86 -11.79 7.43
C GLY A 30 13.85 -13.32 7.52
N LYS A 31 14.24 -14.00 6.44
CA LYS A 31 14.25 -15.47 6.37
C LYS A 31 15.27 -16.07 7.33
N GLY A 32 16.54 -15.63 7.26
CA GLY A 32 17.61 -16.16 8.11
C GLY A 32 17.37 -15.90 9.62
N ALA A 33 16.88 -14.70 9.95
CA ALA A 33 16.53 -14.37 11.31
C ALA A 33 15.40 -15.25 11.87
N ASN A 34 14.36 -15.53 11.07
CA ASN A 34 13.25 -16.38 11.47
C ASN A 34 13.60 -17.86 11.52
N LEU A 35 14.47 -18.37 10.61
CA LEU A 35 15.00 -19.74 10.69
C LEU A 35 15.76 -19.96 12.00
N ALA A 36 16.64 -19.01 12.35
CA ALA A 36 17.35 -19.06 13.62
C ALA A 36 16.39 -19.01 14.83
N GLU A 37 15.39 -18.15 14.80
CA GLU A 37 14.39 -18.02 15.87
C GLU A 37 13.54 -19.28 16.03
N MET A 38 13.08 -19.89 14.91
CA MET A 38 12.34 -21.15 14.96
C MET A 38 13.14 -22.27 15.62
N VAL A 39 14.46 -22.37 15.36
CA VAL A 39 15.34 -23.31 16.05
C VAL A 39 15.42 -22.98 17.55
N ASN A 40 15.54 -21.70 17.92
CA ASN A 40 15.66 -21.27 19.31
C ASN A 40 14.39 -21.56 20.12
N ILE A 41 13.22 -21.55 19.51
CA ILE A 41 11.94 -21.92 20.16
C ILE A 41 11.62 -23.43 20.04
N GLY A 42 12.56 -24.23 19.55
CA GLY A 42 12.48 -25.70 19.55
C GLY A 42 11.69 -26.31 18.40
N LEU A 43 11.44 -25.59 17.29
CA LEU A 43 10.76 -26.14 16.11
C LEU A 43 11.71 -26.99 15.25
N PRO A 44 11.19 -28.01 14.53
CA PRO A 44 11.98 -28.90 13.69
C PRO A 44 12.36 -28.19 12.39
N VAL A 45 13.52 -27.55 12.34
CA VAL A 45 14.02 -26.81 11.19
C VAL A 45 15.21 -27.59 10.60
N PRO A 46 15.26 -27.85 9.27
CA PRO A 46 16.44 -28.42 8.62
C PRO A 46 17.67 -27.53 8.85
N ALA A 47 18.82 -28.13 9.15
CA ALA A 47 20.04 -27.38 9.45
C ALA A 47 20.52 -26.56 8.26
N GLY A 48 21.14 -25.41 8.55
CA GLY A 48 21.65 -24.51 7.53
C GLY A 48 22.49 -23.36 8.12
N PHE A 49 22.82 -22.41 7.27
CA PHE A 49 23.49 -21.17 7.67
C PHE A 49 23.04 -19.99 6.81
N THR A 50 23.20 -18.81 7.37
CA THR A 50 22.89 -17.55 6.68
C THR A 50 24.16 -16.76 6.44
N ILE A 51 24.40 -16.33 5.19
CA ILE A 51 25.41 -15.34 4.82
C ILE A 51 24.74 -13.96 4.90
N THR A 52 25.40 -13.02 5.58
CA THR A 52 24.78 -11.73 5.97
C THR A 52 24.53 -10.76 4.80
N THR A 53 23.60 -9.82 4.99
CA THR A 53 23.35 -8.73 4.03
C THR A 53 24.58 -7.85 3.79
N GLU A 54 25.51 -7.77 4.76
CA GLU A 54 26.78 -7.05 4.62
C GLU A 54 27.67 -7.62 3.52
N VAL A 55 27.61 -8.94 3.29
CA VAL A 55 28.35 -9.60 2.20
C VAL A 55 27.78 -9.17 0.85
N CYS A 56 26.44 -9.04 0.71
CA CYS A 56 25.82 -8.56 -0.51
C CYS A 56 26.30 -7.12 -0.85
N THR A 57 26.26 -6.21 0.12
CA THR A 57 26.75 -4.84 -0.07
C THR A 57 28.25 -4.80 -0.35
N TYR A 58 29.06 -5.66 0.27
CA TYR A 58 30.47 -5.81 -0.03
C TYR A 58 30.69 -6.28 -1.48
N TYR A 59 29.96 -7.33 -1.91
CA TYR A 59 30.02 -7.94 -3.23
C TYR A 59 29.83 -6.89 -4.35
N TYR A 60 28.77 -6.08 -4.24
CA TYR A 60 28.53 -5.01 -5.22
C TYR A 60 29.60 -3.90 -5.20
N LYS A 61 30.02 -3.45 -4.00
CA LYS A 61 31.05 -2.41 -3.88
C LYS A 61 32.42 -2.83 -4.41
N HIS A 62 32.70 -4.15 -4.48
CA HIS A 62 33.99 -4.69 -4.88
C HIS A 62 33.94 -5.49 -6.20
N LYS A 63 33.08 -5.08 -7.13
CA LYS A 63 32.98 -5.68 -8.48
C LYS A 63 32.82 -7.20 -8.41
N ASN A 64 31.80 -7.67 -7.72
CA ASN A 64 31.40 -9.06 -7.53
C ASN A 64 32.47 -9.96 -6.83
N LYS A 65 33.31 -9.35 -5.98
CA LYS A 65 34.30 -10.10 -5.17
C LYS A 65 33.82 -10.31 -3.74
N TYR A 66 34.13 -11.45 -3.18
CA TYR A 66 33.79 -11.80 -1.80
C TYR A 66 34.88 -11.37 -0.81
N PRO A 67 34.54 -11.14 0.50
CA PRO A 67 35.52 -11.01 1.58
C PRO A 67 36.43 -12.26 1.63
N LYS A 68 37.71 -12.06 1.87
CA LYS A 68 38.72 -13.15 1.86
C LYS A 68 38.38 -14.29 2.82
N GLU A 69 37.82 -13.97 3.98
CA GLU A 69 37.49 -14.91 5.05
C GLU A 69 36.20 -15.72 4.79
N LEU A 70 35.37 -15.27 3.83
CA LEU A 70 34.04 -15.84 3.62
C LEU A 70 34.08 -17.32 3.23
N LYS A 71 35.02 -17.71 2.34
CA LYS A 71 35.13 -19.11 1.87
C LYS A 71 35.37 -20.08 3.02
N LYS A 72 36.23 -19.72 3.97
CA LYS A 72 36.51 -20.51 5.18
C LYS A 72 35.27 -20.60 6.05
N MET A 73 34.59 -19.46 6.32
CA MET A 73 33.39 -19.43 7.17
C MET A 73 32.26 -20.28 6.59
N VAL A 74 32.04 -20.26 5.27
CA VAL A 74 31.06 -21.10 4.57
C VAL A 74 31.41 -22.58 4.73
N SER A 75 32.68 -22.96 4.49
CA SER A 75 33.15 -24.35 4.64
C SER A 75 32.95 -24.84 6.09
N ASP A 76 33.33 -24.04 7.08
CA ASP A 76 33.17 -24.40 8.50
C ASP A 76 31.67 -24.52 8.91
N ALA A 77 30.80 -23.69 8.35
CA ALA A 77 29.37 -23.77 8.57
C ALA A 77 28.75 -25.01 7.89
N LEU A 78 29.17 -25.33 6.68
CA LEU A 78 28.72 -26.52 5.95
C LEU A 78 29.07 -27.81 6.72
N LYS A 79 30.28 -27.92 7.26
CA LYS A 79 30.66 -29.06 8.14
C LYS A 79 29.76 -29.20 9.38
N LYS A 80 29.27 -28.08 9.95
CA LYS A 80 28.30 -28.13 11.05
C LYS A 80 26.94 -28.66 10.58
N VAL A 81 26.51 -28.27 9.35
CA VAL A 81 25.27 -28.77 8.75
C VAL A 81 25.38 -30.27 8.50
N GLU A 82 26.48 -30.73 7.89
CA GLU A 82 26.79 -32.17 7.65
C GLU A 82 26.67 -32.96 8.96
N LYS A 83 27.31 -32.47 10.02
CA LYS A 83 27.28 -33.14 11.34
C LYS A 83 25.87 -33.27 11.91
N VAL A 84 25.02 -32.26 11.74
CA VAL A 84 23.64 -32.28 12.28
C VAL A 84 22.73 -33.16 11.42
N MET A 85 22.91 -33.15 10.11
CA MET A 85 22.08 -33.90 9.18
C MET A 85 22.54 -35.36 9.00
N GLY A 86 23.82 -35.68 9.36
CA GLY A 86 24.38 -37.03 9.27
C GLY A 86 24.78 -37.43 7.86
N ALA A 87 24.87 -36.48 6.90
CA ALA A 87 25.23 -36.70 5.51
C ALA A 87 26.26 -35.66 5.03
N LYS A 88 27.05 -35.92 4.01
CA LYS A 88 28.08 -35.00 3.51
C LYS A 88 27.71 -34.41 2.16
N PHE A 89 28.03 -33.11 2.00
CA PHE A 89 27.85 -32.41 0.72
C PHE A 89 28.83 -32.94 -0.32
N GLY A 90 28.26 -33.40 -1.45
CA GLY A 90 29.06 -34.03 -2.52
C GLY A 90 29.49 -35.49 -2.27
N ASP A 91 28.98 -36.15 -1.22
CA ASP A 91 29.25 -37.58 -0.98
C ASP A 91 28.53 -38.43 -2.05
N LYS A 92 29.28 -39.40 -2.61
CA LYS A 92 28.77 -40.26 -3.68
C LYS A 92 27.78 -41.33 -3.20
N LYS A 93 27.76 -41.64 -1.89
CA LYS A 93 26.94 -42.71 -1.30
C LYS A 93 25.75 -42.17 -0.52
N ASP A 94 25.92 -41.09 0.25
CA ASP A 94 24.88 -40.42 1.04
C ASP A 94 24.98 -38.89 0.89
N PRO A 95 24.59 -38.38 -0.28
CA PRO A 95 24.77 -36.98 -0.57
C PRO A 95 23.83 -36.09 0.28
N LEU A 96 24.42 -35.10 0.98
CA LEU A 96 23.68 -33.98 1.51
C LEU A 96 23.34 -33.02 0.37
N LEU A 97 22.05 -32.74 0.16
CA LEU A 97 21.62 -31.71 -0.78
C LEU A 97 21.22 -30.46 -0.03
N VAL A 98 21.47 -29.29 -0.65
CA VAL A 98 21.13 -28.01 -0.05
C VAL A 98 20.34 -27.13 -1.01
N SER A 99 19.55 -26.22 -0.44
CA SER A 99 18.95 -25.09 -1.17
C SER A 99 19.73 -23.81 -0.88
N VAL A 100 19.79 -22.90 -1.86
CA VAL A 100 20.33 -21.54 -1.70
C VAL A 100 19.20 -20.56 -1.98
N ARG A 101 18.81 -19.80 -0.97
CA ARG A 101 17.62 -18.99 -0.97
C ARG A 101 17.93 -17.55 -0.54
N SER A 102 17.32 -16.56 -1.19
CA SER A 102 17.44 -15.15 -0.80
C SER A 102 16.76 -14.86 0.54
N GLY A 103 17.22 -13.81 1.22
CA GLY A 103 16.69 -13.38 2.51
C GLY A 103 16.79 -11.88 2.71
N ALA A 104 15.96 -11.07 2.03
CA ALA A 104 15.90 -9.64 2.25
C ALA A 104 15.37 -9.29 3.65
N ARG A 105 15.63 -8.06 4.13
CA ARG A 105 15.14 -7.55 5.44
C ARG A 105 13.62 -7.50 5.51
N ILE A 106 12.98 -7.22 4.37
CA ILE A 106 11.52 -7.24 4.18
C ILE A 106 11.20 -8.35 3.18
N SER A 107 10.08 -9.04 3.38
CA SER A 107 9.63 -10.10 2.47
C SER A 107 9.27 -9.53 1.11
N MET A 108 9.88 -10.08 0.06
CA MET A 108 9.67 -9.74 -1.35
C MET A 108 9.29 -11.02 -2.11
N PRO A 109 8.02 -11.47 -2.04
CA PRO A 109 7.59 -12.76 -2.59
C PRO A 109 7.81 -12.85 -4.10
N GLY A 110 8.51 -13.89 -4.59
CA GLY A 110 8.77 -14.11 -6.01
C GLY A 110 9.77 -13.17 -6.67
N MET A 111 10.27 -12.13 -5.97
CA MET A 111 11.12 -11.10 -6.58
C MET A 111 12.58 -11.52 -6.73
N MET A 112 13.04 -12.47 -5.95
CA MET A 112 14.45 -12.91 -5.92
C MET A 112 14.55 -14.42 -6.08
N ASP A 113 15.70 -14.88 -6.58
CA ASP A 113 15.90 -16.24 -7.01
C ASP A 113 16.16 -17.22 -5.86
N THR A 114 15.89 -18.48 -6.13
CA THR A 114 16.11 -19.66 -5.28
C THR A 114 16.66 -20.77 -6.13
N ILE A 115 17.64 -21.53 -5.61
CA ILE A 115 18.16 -22.74 -6.26
C ILE A 115 18.02 -23.90 -5.29
N LEU A 116 17.40 -25.00 -5.75
CA LEU A 116 17.15 -26.20 -4.96
C LEU A 116 18.03 -27.37 -5.44
N ASN A 117 18.15 -28.41 -4.61
CA ASN A 117 18.82 -29.69 -4.93
C ASN A 117 20.30 -29.56 -5.28
N LEU A 118 21.00 -28.49 -4.80
CA LEU A 118 22.44 -28.36 -5.02
C LEU A 118 23.21 -29.52 -4.39
N GLY A 119 24.22 -29.95 -5.09
CA GLY A 119 25.04 -31.12 -4.74
C GLY A 119 24.76 -32.34 -5.60
N LEU A 120 23.75 -32.31 -6.48
CA LEU A 120 23.47 -33.34 -7.45
C LEU A 120 24.44 -33.23 -8.65
N ASN A 121 24.95 -34.33 -9.06
CA ASN A 121 25.75 -34.56 -10.27
C ASN A 121 25.62 -36.03 -10.72
N ASP A 122 26.32 -36.45 -11.78
CA ASP A 122 26.19 -37.80 -12.32
C ASP A 122 26.60 -38.92 -11.35
N GLU A 123 27.44 -38.62 -10.36
CA GLU A 123 27.86 -39.55 -9.32
C GLU A 123 26.94 -39.54 -8.10
N THR A 124 26.61 -38.37 -7.58
CA THR A 124 25.82 -38.21 -6.34
C THR A 124 24.35 -38.62 -6.53
N VAL A 125 23.83 -38.54 -7.76
CA VAL A 125 22.47 -39.05 -8.07
C VAL A 125 22.37 -40.55 -7.83
N GLN A 126 23.46 -41.31 -8.07
CA GLN A 126 23.48 -42.76 -7.81
C GLN A 126 23.40 -43.06 -6.31
N GLY A 127 24.09 -42.26 -5.48
CA GLY A 127 23.95 -42.35 -4.01
C GLY A 127 22.53 -42.06 -3.54
N LEU A 128 21.88 -41.06 -4.13
CA LEU A 128 20.48 -40.72 -3.82
C LEU A 128 19.53 -41.86 -4.22
N ILE A 129 19.75 -42.52 -5.38
CA ILE A 129 18.99 -43.70 -5.80
C ILE A 129 19.18 -44.85 -4.81
N ALA A 130 20.41 -45.14 -4.43
CA ALA A 130 20.72 -46.23 -3.50
C ALA A 130 20.07 -46.00 -2.12
N LYS A 131 20.05 -44.75 -1.64
CA LYS A 131 19.47 -44.37 -0.34
C LYS A 131 17.94 -44.43 -0.34
N THR A 132 17.31 -44.01 -1.45
CA THR A 132 15.83 -43.84 -1.50
C THR A 132 15.15 -45.04 -2.13
N ASN A 133 15.88 -45.91 -2.79
CA ASN A 133 15.38 -46.98 -3.68
C ASN A 133 14.33 -46.46 -4.68
N ASN A 134 14.48 -45.19 -5.10
CA ASN A 134 13.54 -44.54 -6.00
C ASN A 134 14.30 -43.75 -7.11
N PRO A 135 14.64 -44.43 -8.21
CA PRO A 135 15.35 -43.80 -9.31
C PRO A 135 14.61 -42.65 -9.95
N ARG A 136 13.25 -42.75 -10.02
CA ARG A 136 12.42 -41.68 -10.58
C ARG A 136 12.56 -40.40 -9.79
N PHE A 137 12.44 -40.48 -8.46
CA PHE A 137 12.59 -39.33 -7.55
C PHE A 137 13.98 -38.70 -7.70
N ALA A 138 15.04 -39.51 -7.74
CA ALA A 138 16.39 -39.01 -7.82
C ALA A 138 16.65 -38.26 -9.13
N TYR A 139 16.24 -38.84 -10.28
CA TYR A 139 16.40 -38.19 -11.58
C TYR A 139 15.47 -37.00 -11.78
N ASP A 140 14.24 -36.98 -11.22
CA ASP A 140 13.39 -35.78 -11.25
C ASP A 140 14.01 -34.64 -10.44
N SER A 141 14.56 -34.93 -9.26
CA SER A 141 15.29 -33.94 -8.47
C SER A 141 16.53 -33.41 -9.21
N TYR A 142 17.22 -34.25 -9.96
CA TYR A 142 18.38 -33.85 -10.74
C TYR A 142 17.99 -33.04 -11.99
N ARG A 143 16.95 -33.45 -12.69
CA ARG A 143 16.38 -32.71 -13.83
C ARG A 143 15.96 -31.30 -13.41
N ARG A 144 15.20 -31.16 -12.32
CA ARG A 144 14.78 -29.87 -11.76
C ARG A 144 15.98 -28.99 -11.35
N PHE A 145 17.03 -29.60 -10.79
CA PHE A 145 18.24 -28.87 -10.42
C PHE A 145 18.98 -28.32 -11.64
N VAL A 146 19.19 -29.15 -12.68
CA VAL A 146 19.88 -28.72 -13.91
C VAL A 146 19.12 -27.63 -14.63
N GLN A 147 17.78 -27.74 -14.72
CA GLN A 147 16.89 -26.69 -15.26
C GLN A 147 17.05 -25.39 -14.48
N MET A 148 16.80 -25.44 -13.17
CA MET A 148 16.84 -24.25 -12.30
C MET A 148 18.24 -23.60 -12.27
N TYR A 149 19.30 -24.38 -12.29
CA TYR A 149 20.66 -23.85 -12.36
C TYR A 149 20.94 -23.19 -13.71
N GLY A 150 20.49 -23.80 -14.80
CA GLY A 150 20.57 -23.24 -16.15
C GLY A 150 19.86 -21.89 -16.26
N ASP A 151 18.64 -21.80 -15.75
CA ASP A 151 17.82 -20.61 -15.78
C ASP A 151 18.38 -19.48 -14.90
N VAL A 152 18.67 -19.81 -13.65
CA VAL A 152 18.97 -18.79 -12.63
C VAL A 152 20.46 -18.43 -12.59
N VAL A 153 21.33 -19.44 -12.63
CA VAL A 153 22.80 -19.22 -12.46
C VAL A 153 23.46 -18.91 -13.79
N LEU A 154 23.05 -19.61 -14.87
CA LEU A 154 23.63 -19.47 -16.20
C LEU A 154 22.84 -18.50 -17.12
N GLY A 155 21.70 -17.96 -16.64
CA GLY A 155 20.94 -16.89 -17.31
C GLY A 155 20.17 -17.32 -18.55
N LEU A 156 19.72 -18.59 -18.64
CA LEU A 156 18.98 -19.12 -19.78
C LEU A 156 17.49 -18.85 -19.74
N GLN A 157 17.00 -18.12 -18.70
CA GLN A 157 15.59 -17.71 -18.63
C GLN A 157 15.18 -16.89 -19.86
N PRO A 158 13.97 -17.10 -20.40
CA PRO A 158 13.41 -16.25 -21.43
C PRO A 158 13.40 -14.79 -21.02
N GLN A 159 13.81 -13.89 -21.92
CA GLN A 159 13.79 -12.44 -21.71
C GLN A 159 12.37 -11.84 -21.92
N ASP A 160 11.57 -12.49 -22.77
CA ASP A 160 10.17 -12.13 -23.05
C ASP A 160 9.27 -13.35 -22.80
N LYS A 161 8.09 -13.12 -22.23
CA LYS A 161 7.06 -14.16 -22.00
C LYS A 161 6.53 -14.83 -23.29
N ARG A 162 6.81 -14.27 -24.44
CA ARG A 162 6.53 -14.91 -25.75
C ARG A 162 7.60 -15.88 -26.17
N GLU A 163 8.79 -15.83 -25.57
CA GLU A 163 9.82 -16.84 -25.77
C GLU A 163 9.49 -18.07 -24.92
N LEU A 164 9.62 -19.24 -25.53
CA LEU A 164 9.47 -20.50 -24.82
C LEU A 164 10.75 -20.81 -24.06
N ASP A 165 10.59 -21.22 -22.80
CA ASP A 165 11.70 -21.74 -22.00
C ASP A 165 12.36 -22.92 -22.74
N PRO A 166 13.69 -22.90 -23.00
CA PRO A 166 14.35 -23.95 -23.77
C PRO A 166 14.23 -25.32 -23.11
N PHE A 167 14.15 -25.37 -21.77
CA PHE A 167 14.02 -26.64 -21.06
C PHE A 167 12.56 -27.16 -21.13
N GLU A 168 11.58 -26.32 -21.06
CA GLU A 168 10.16 -26.68 -21.22
C GLU A 168 9.90 -27.20 -22.65
N VAL A 169 10.52 -26.61 -23.67
CA VAL A 169 10.44 -27.12 -25.05
C VAL A 169 10.98 -28.57 -25.15
N ILE A 170 12.06 -28.85 -24.45
CA ILE A 170 12.69 -30.22 -24.44
C ILE A 170 11.77 -31.19 -23.69
N ILE A 171 11.18 -30.78 -22.55
CA ILE A 171 10.21 -31.60 -21.80
C ILE A 171 8.97 -31.90 -22.65
N ASP A 172 8.37 -30.88 -23.26
CA ASP A 172 7.20 -31.08 -24.11
C ASP A 172 7.45 -31.98 -25.32
N LYS A 173 8.59 -31.83 -25.95
CA LYS A 173 9.01 -32.73 -27.03
C LYS A 173 9.12 -34.18 -26.56
N LYS A 174 9.72 -34.41 -25.40
CA LYS A 174 9.84 -35.74 -24.79
C LYS A 174 8.49 -36.32 -24.45
N LYS A 175 7.60 -35.56 -23.85
CA LYS A 175 6.22 -35.96 -23.51
C LYS A 175 5.46 -36.35 -24.76
N LYS A 176 5.46 -35.52 -25.80
CA LYS A 176 4.77 -35.77 -27.06
C LYS A 176 5.29 -37.03 -27.75
N ALA A 177 6.61 -37.24 -27.77
CA ALA A 177 7.22 -38.42 -28.38
C ALA A 177 6.85 -39.75 -27.70
N ASN A 178 6.45 -39.72 -26.43
CA ASN A 178 6.11 -40.88 -25.62
C ASN A 178 4.62 -40.96 -25.25
N GLY A 179 3.75 -40.04 -25.75
CA GLY A 179 2.31 -40.04 -25.45
C GLY A 179 1.99 -39.72 -23.99
N ILE A 180 2.83 -38.94 -23.32
CA ILE A 180 2.74 -38.57 -21.91
C ILE A 180 2.09 -37.17 -21.80
N GLU A 181 1.11 -37.00 -20.91
CA GLU A 181 0.46 -35.70 -20.66
C GLU A 181 1.07 -34.96 -19.46
N LYS A 182 1.34 -35.70 -18.37
CA LYS A 182 1.78 -35.11 -17.10
C LYS A 182 3.25 -35.41 -16.82
N ASP A 183 3.97 -34.46 -16.22
CA ASP A 183 5.36 -34.67 -15.78
C ASP A 183 5.49 -35.80 -14.75
N THR A 184 4.44 -36.06 -13.97
CA THR A 184 4.38 -37.16 -13.01
C THR A 184 4.48 -38.54 -13.66
N ASP A 185 4.17 -38.67 -14.93
CA ASP A 185 4.09 -39.93 -15.66
C ASP A 185 5.41 -40.22 -16.40
N LEU A 186 6.40 -39.29 -16.37
CA LEU A 186 7.74 -39.50 -16.87
C LEU A 186 8.46 -40.59 -16.05
N THR A 187 9.06 -41.56 -16.72
CA THR A 187 9.82 -42.64 -16.08
C THR A 187 11.22 -42.16 -15.65
N ALA A 188 11.94 -42.96 -14.86
CA ALA A 188 13.31 -42.70 -14.47
C ALA A 188 14.26 -42.53 -15.68
N GLU A 189 14.05 -43.36 -16.71
CA GLU A 189 14.79 -43.32 -17.96
C GLU A 189 14.55 -42.03 -18.73
N HIS A 190 13.26 -41.61 -18.88
CA HIS A 190 12.90 -40.37 -19.53
C HIS A 190 13.55 -39.18 -18.81
N LEU A 191 13.55 -39.16 -17.47
CA LEU A 191 14.13 -38.10 -16.66
C LEU A 191 15.68 -38.07 -16.78
N LYS A 192 16.34 -39.24 -16.86
CA LYS A 192 17.77 -39.34 -17.09
C LYS A 192 18.16 -38.78 -18.45
N GLU A 193 17.38 -39.10 -19.48
CA GLU A 193 17.58 -38.57 -20.84
C GLU A 193 17.39 -37.04 -20.85
N LEU A 194 16.37 -36.51 -20.18
CA LEU A 194 16.15 -35.06 -20.03
C LEU A 194 17.34 -34.36 -19.39
N VAL A 195 17.93 -34.91 -18.31
CA VAL A 195 19.15 -34.36 -17.70
C VAL A 195 20.29 -34.26 -18.74
N THR A 196 20.46 -35.29 -19.56
CA THR A 196 21.49 -35.30 -20.59
C THR A 196 21.23 -34.26 -21.67
N GLU A 197 19.97 -34.13 -22.11
CA GLU A 197 19.56 -33.15 -23.11
C GLU A 197 19.71 -31.71 -22.58
N PHE A 198 19.34 -31.46 -21.33
CA PHE A 198 19.49 -30.17 -20.65
C PHE A 198 20.95 -29.74 -20.57
N LYS A 199 21.85 -30.63 -20.17
CA LYS A 199 23.31 -30.35 -20.13
C LYS A 199 23.88 -30.04 -21.53
N LYS A 200 23.37 -30.71 -22.58
CA LYS A 200 23.72 -30.37 -23.96
C LYS A 200 23.23 -28.98 -24.37
N GLU A 201 22.00 -28.66 -24.04
CA GLU A 201 21.43 -27.34 -24.35
C GLU A 201 22.13 -26.21 -23.59
N ILE A 202 22.49 -26.42 -22.32
CA ILE A 202 23.31 -25.50 -21.53
C ILE A 202 24.63 -25.23 -22.25
N LYS A 203 25.37 -26.31 -22.63
CA LYS A 203 26.65 -26.18 -23.32
C LYS A 203 26.53 -25.44 -24.66
N LYS A 204 25.47 -25.75 -25.41
CA LYS A 204 25.18 -25.11 -26.70
C LYS A 204 24.89 -23.60 -26.54
N LYS A 205 24.11 -23.21 -25.54
CA LYS A 205 23.67 -21.83 -25.33
C LYS A 205 24.74 -20.96 -24.67
N THR A 206 25.49 -21.52 -23.70
CA THR A 206 26.42 -20.76 -22.87
C THR A 206 27.88 -20.91 -23.29
N GLY A 207 28.23 -21.96 -24.08
CA GLY A 207 29.60 -22.37 -24.38
C GLY A 207 30.30 -23.14 -23.25
N HIS A 208 29.66 -23.22 -22.06
CA HIS A 208 30.21 -23.88 -20.87
C HIS A 208 29.44 -25.14 -20.51
N SER A 209 30.14 -26.14 -19.98
CA SER A 209 29.51 -27.37 -19.47
C SER A 209 28.84 -27.07 -18.12
N PHE A 210 27.77 -27.80 -17.80
CA PHE A 210 27.16 -27.78 -16.46
C PHE A 210 28.21 -28.18 -15.40
N PRO A 211 28.37 -27.43 -14.27
CA PRO A 211 29.39 -27.73 -13.27
C PRO A 211 29.05 -29.00 -12.49
N GLU A 212 29.97 -29.96 -12.50
CA GLU A 212 29.85 -31.24 -11.77
C GLU A 212 30.41 -31.17 -10.33
N ASP A 213 31.26 -30.19 -10.00
CA ASP A 213 31.74 -29.97 -8.63
C ASP A 213 30.70 -29.32 -7.75
N PRO A 214 30.19 -29.98 -6.68
CA PRO A 214 29.21 -29.42 -5.76
C PRO A 214 29.62 -28.07 -5.13
N VAL A 215 30.91 -27.86 -4.89
CA VAL A 215 31.42 -26.60 -4.32
C VAL A 215 31.34 -25.47 -5.35
N GLU A 216 31.64 -25.74 -6.62
CA GLU A 216 31.43 -24.78 -7.71
C GLU A 216 29.96 -24.42 -7.87
N GLN A 217 29.08 -25.44 -7.85
CA GLN A 217 27.61 -25.23 -7.88
C GLN A 217 27.17 -24.31 -6.75
N LEU A 218 27.65 -24.53 -5.51
CA LEU A 218 27.27 -23.73 -4.32
C LEU A 218 27.68 -22.25 -4.49
N TRP A 219 28.90 -21.99 -4.96
CA TRP A 219 29.37 -20.61 -5.16
C TRP A 219 28.69 -19.91 -6.33
N GLY A 220 28.38 -20.62 -7.40
CA GLY A 220 27.56 -20.11 -8.50
C GLY A 220 26.16 -19.69 -8.00
N ALA A 221 25.50 -20.55 -7.23
CA ALA A 221 24.19 -20.28 -6.65
C ALA A 221 24.19 -19.10 -5.65
N ILE A 222 25.22 -19.00 -4.78
CA ILE A 222 25.38 -17.86 -3.86
C ILE A 222 25.52 -16.54 -4.66
N GLY A 223 26.31 -16.55 -5.74
CA GLY A 223 26.49 -15.39 -6.61
C GLY A 223 25.19 -14.96 -7.30
N ALA A 224 24.44 -15.92 -7.86
CA ALA A 224 23.17 -15.68 -8.53
C ALA A 224 22.14 -15.10 -7.57
N VAL A 225 22.03 -15.61 -6.33
CA VAL A 225 21.10 -15.08 -5.32
C VAL A 225 21.48 -13.64 -4.90
N PHE A 226 22.77 -13.32 -4.79
CA PHE A 226 23.15 -11.90 -4.59
C PHE A 226 22.81 -11.06 -5.81
N GLY A 227 23.02 -11.58 -7.04
CA GLY A 227 22.66 -10.93 -8.30
C GLY A 227 21.18 -10.57 -8.39
N SER A 228 20.33 -11.46 -7.90
CA SER A 228 18.87 -11.29 -7.97
C SER A 228 18.32 -10.07 -7.20
N TRP A 229 19.11 -9.47 -6.28
CA TRP A 229 18.75 -8.21 -5.66
C TRP A 229 18.55 -7.07 -6.66
N ASN A 230 19.28 -7.09 -7.77
CA ASN A 230 19.24 -6.09 -8.83
C ASN A 230 18.53 -6.54 -10.11
N ASN A 231 17.78 -7.63 -10.09
CA ASN A 231 16.85 -7.98 -11.17
C ASN A 231 15.79 -6.90 -11.31
N GLU A 232 15.31 -6.67 -12.53
CA GLU A 232 14.32 -5.63 -12.84
C GLU A 232 13.07 -5.71 -11.93
N ARG A 233 12.49 -6.91 -11.79
CA ARG A 233 11.34 -7.17 -10.92
C ARG A 233 11.60 -6.81 -9.45
N ALA A 234 12.82 -7.08 -8.94
CA ALA A 234 13.19 -6.74 -7.57
C ALA A 234 13.38 -5.22 -7.40
N ILE A 235 13.90 -4.52 -8.42
CA ILE A 235 14.03 -3.06 -8.43
C ILE A 235 12.65 -2.40 -8.41
N VAL A 236 11.74 -2.83 -9.31
CA VAL A 236 10.36 -2.30 -9.39
C VAL A 236 9.62 -2.52 -8.06
N TYR A 237 9.72 -3.73 -7.49
CA TYR A 237 9.09 -4.03 -6.20
C TYR A 237 9.63 -3.15 -5.08
N ARG A 238 10.95 -2.92 -5.03
CA ARG A 238 11.54 -2.04 -4.03
C ARG A 238 11.05 -0.60 -4.18
N LYS A 239 10.96 -0.07 -5.39
CA LYS A 239 10.40 1.25 -5.67
C LYS A 239 8.96 1.38 -5.15
N ILE A 240 8.08 0.46 -5.54
CA ILE A 240 6.65 0.46 -5.13
C ILE A 240 6.51 0.39 -3.60
N ASN A 241 7.40 -0.34 -2.91
CA ASN A 241 7.32 -0.57 -1.47
C ASN A 241 8.28 0.30 -0.64
N ASN A 242 8.93 1.30 -1.24
CA ASN A 242 9.89 2.22 -0.58
C ASN A 242 11.00 1.46 0.18
N ILE A 243 11.58 0.41 -0.43
CA ILE A 243 12.66 -0.38 0.16
C ILE A 243 14.01 0.17 -0.35
N PRO A 244 14.92 0.65 0.54
CA PRO A 244 16.20 1.22 0.15
C PRO A 244 17.10 0.22 -0.60
N SER A 245 17.66 0.64 -1.72
CA SER A 245 18.49 -0.22 -2.59
C SER A 245 19.80 -0.67 -1.93
N GLU A 246 20.34 0.13 -1.01
CA GLU A 246 21.57 -0.16 -0.28
C GLU A 246 21.45 -1.26 0.79
N TRP A 247 20.25 -1.75 1.08
CA TRP A 247 20.07 -2.78 2.12
C TRP A 247 20.65 -4.14 1.75
N GLY A 248 20.62 -4.52 0.48
CA GLY A 248 21.05 -5.83 0.01
C GLY A 248 20.18 -6.98 0.53
N THR A 249 20.53 -8.20 0.13
CA THR A 249 19.91 -9.44 0.57
C THR A 249 20.90 -10.33 1.32
N ALA A 250 20.42 -11.14 2.26
CA ALA A 250 21.16 -12.27 2.83
C ALA A 250 20.98 -13.49 1.93
N VAL A 251 21.87 -14.47 2.07
CA VAL A 251 21.77 -15.79 1.42
C VAL A 251 21.64 -16.86 2.49
N ASN A 252 20.60 -17.70 2.38
CA ASN A 252 20.36 -18.82 3.27
C ASN A 252 20.70 -20.12 2.54
N VAL A 253 21.67 -20.87 3.05
CA VAL A 253 22.01 -22.23 2.61
C VAL A 253 21.41 -23.20 3.64
N GLN A 254 20.47 -24.05 3.18
CA GLN A 254 19.71 -24.93 4.06
C GLN A 254 19.63 -26.33 3.49
N SER A 255 19.80 -27.36 4.34
CA SER A 255 19.66 -28.75 3.91
C SER A 255 18.27 -29.00 3.33
N MET A 256 18.23 -29.74 2.23
CA MET A 256 16.98 -30.16 1.61
C MET A 256 16.28 -31.22 2.46
N VAL A 257 14.96 -31.12 2.46
CA VAL A 257 14.02 -32.17 2.89
C VAL A 257 12.95 -32.30 1.80
N PHE A 258 12.46 -33.49 1.56
CA PHE A 258 11.75 -33.83 0.35
C PHE A 258 10.31 -34.23 0.63
N GLY A 259 9.36 -33.51 0.04
CA GLY A 259 7.94 -33.83 0.07
C GLY A 259 7.50 -34.80 -1.06
N ASN A 260 8.40 -35.14 -1.99
CA ASN A 260 8.14 -36.00 -3.14
C ASN A 260 8.84 -37.37 -3.07
N MET A 261 9.09 -37.87 -1.85
CA MET A 261 9.71 -39.19 -1.64
C MET A 261 8.71 -40.37 -1.64
N GLY A 262 7.44 -40.11 -1.80
CA GLY A 262 6.36 -41.11 -1.76
C GLY A 262 5.11 -40.57 -1.10
N GLU A 263 4.12 -41.44 -0.92
CA GLU A 263 2.79 -41.06 -0.42
C GLU A 263 2.76 -40.68 1.07
N ASP A 264 3.79 -41.01 1.84
CA ASP A 264 3.98 -40.57 3.23
C ASP A 264 4.73 -39.24 3.36
N SER A 265 5.04 -38.64 2.23
CA SER A 265 5.76 -37.39 2.11
C SER A 265 4.88 -36.33 1.45
N GLY A 266 5.06 -35.07 1.81
CA GLY A 266 4.27 -33.98 1.26
C GLY A 266 4.84 -32.60 1.62
N THR A 267 4.27 -31.57 1.06
CA THR A 267 4.65 -30.20 1.35
C THR A 267 3.42 -29.31 1.43
N GLY A 268 3.54 -28.18 2.13
CA GLY A 268 2.41 -27.28 2.24
C GLY A 268 2.78 -25.87 2.72
N VAL A 269 1.86 -24.96 2.50
CA VAL A 269 1.91 -23.59 2.94
C VAL A 269 0.66 -23.28 3.73
N ALA A 270 0.79 -22.66 4.89
CA ALA A 270 -0.36 -22.36 5.73
C ALA A 270 -0.19 -21.03 6.47
N PHE A 271 -1.32 -20.44 6.81
CA PHE A 271 -1.41 -19.24 7.64
C PHE A 271 -2.03 -19.62 8.99
N THR A 272 -1.54 -19.02 10.05
CA THR A 272 -2.08 -19.29 11.38
C THR A 272 -3.51 -18.75 11.57
N ARG A 273 -3.94 -17.84 10.71
CA ARG A 273 -5.32 -17.33 10.55
C ARG A 273 -5.62 -17.11 9.06
N ASP A 274 -6.90 -16.99 8.72
CA ASP A 274 -7.30 -16.65 7.34
C ASP A 274 -6.74 -15.27 6.93
N PRO A 275 -5.88 -15.18 5.90
CA PRO A 275 -5.26 -13.93 5.50
C PRO A 275 -6.19 -12.96 4.76
N ALA A 276 -7.35 -13.44 4.29
CA ALA A 276 -8.35 -12.64 3.60
C ALA A 276 -9.37 -12.03 4.58
N THR A 277 -9.90 -12.85 5.50
CA THR A 277 -10.98 -12.46 6.41
C THR A 277 -10.52 -12.18 7.84
N GLY A 278 -9.32 -12.62 8.23
CA GLY A 278 -8.80 -12.50 9.58
C GLY A 278 -9.37 -13.50 10.58
N GLU A 279 -10.17 -14.48 10.14
CA GLU A 279 -10.73 -15.51 11.01
C GLU A 279 -9.65 -16.36 11.66
N ASN A 280 -9.88 -16.72 12.94
CA ASN A 280 -8.97 -17.57 13.69
C ASN A 280 -9.15 -19.04 13.32
N VAL A 281 -8.96 -19.35 12.05
CA VAL A 281 -8.94 -20.70 11.49
C VAL A 281 -7.56 -21.03 10.96
N PHE A 282 -7.15 -22.30 11.04
CA PHE A 282 -5.91 -22.73 10.40
C PHE A 282 -6.16 -22.84 8.91
N TYR A 283 -5.50 -21.99 8.13
CA TYR A 283 -5.79 -21.77 6.73
C TYR A 283 -4.57 -22.11 5.88
N GLY A 284 -4.73 -22.91 4.82
CA GLY A 284 -3.61 -23.27 3.96
C GLY A 284 -3.91 -24.46 3.07
N GLU A 285 -2.87 -24.87 2.35
CA GLU A 285 -2.93 -25.88 1.30
C GLU A 285 -1.72 -26.82 1.42
N TYR A 286 -1.87 -28.07 1.02
CA TYR A 286 -0.81 -29.06 0.98
C TYR A 286 -1.00 -30.04 -0.20
N LEU A 287 0.09 -30.66 -0.59
CA LEU A 287 0.11 -31.75 -1.57
C LEU A 287 0.97 -32.91 -1.03
N PHE A 288 0.49 -34.14 -1.21
CA PHE A 288 1.32 -35.32 -1.05
C PHE A 288 2.17 -35.55 -2.31
N ASN A 289 3.32 -36.21 -2.13
CA ASN A 289 4.26 -36.56 -3.17
C ASN A 289 4.56 -35.36 -4.09
N ALA A 290 4.95 -34.22 -3.48
CA ALA A 290 5.14 -32.94 -4.16
C ALA A 290 6.29 -32.13 -3.54
N GLN A 291 6.92 -31.26 -4.35
CA GLN A 291 7.84 -30.23 -3.86
C GLN A 291 7.10 -28.91 -3.61
N GLY A 292 7.75 -27.97 -2.88
CA GLY A 292 7.13 -26.68 -2.50
C GLY A 292 6.65 -25.85 -3.71
N GLU A 293 7.35 -25.94 -4.82
CA GLU A 293 6.98 -25.27 -6.09
C GLU A 293 5.65 -25.77 -6.64
N ASP A 294 5.37 -27.07 -6.53
CA ASP A 294 4.15 -27.70 -7.07
C ASP A 294 2.87 -27.17 -6.38
N VAL A 295 2.96 -26.79 -5.08
CA VAL A 295 1.84 -26.18 -4.34
C VAL A 295 1.53 -24.76 -4.83
N VAL A 296 2.57 -24.00 -5.20
CA VAL A 296 2.47 -22.57 -5.53
C VAL A 296 2.20 -22.36 -7.02
N ALA A 297 2.76 -23.21 -7.89
CA ALA A 297 2.64 -23.10 -9.34
C ALA A 297 1.25 -23.47 -9.89
N GLY A 298 0.41 -24.17 -9.09
CA GLY A 298 -0.95 -24.50 -9.50
C GLY A 298 -1.04 -25.61 -10.57
N VAL A 299 0.05 -26.36 -10.81
CA VAL A 299 0.07 -27.51 -11.75
C VAL A 299 -0.84 -28.64 -11.27
N ARG A 300 -0.97 -28.79 -9.96
CA ARG A 300 -1.88 -29.75 -9.29
C ARG A 300 -2.80 -28.96 -8.35
N THR A 301 -4.04 -29.38 -8.23
CA THR A 301 -4.99 -28.79 -7.26
C THR A 301 -4.60 -29.22 -5.85
N PRO A 302 -4.18 -28.32 -4.97
CA PRO A 302 -3.81 -28.67 -3.61
C PRO A 302 -5.03 -28.96 -2.73
N HIS A 303 -4.84 -29.80 -1.70
CA HIS A 303 -5.82 -30.07 -0.66
C HIS A 303 -5.81 -28.94 0.37
N LYS A 304 -6.97 -28.69 0.99
CA LYS A 304 -7.06 -27.73 2.10
C LYS A 304 -6.39 -28.29 3.35
N ILE A 305 -5.65 -27.47 4.08
CA ILE A 305 -4.92 -27.90 5.30
C ILE A 305 -5.83 -28.59 6.32
N ALA A 306 -7.13 -28.27 6.34
CA ALA A 306 -8.12 -28.90 7.23
C ALA A 306 -8.32 -30.39 6.93
N GLU A 307 -8.13 -30.81 5.69
CA GLU A 307 -8.28 -32.19 5.24
C GLU A 307 -7.14 -33.08 5.76
N LEU A 308 -5.95 -32.49 6.01
CA LEU A 308 -4.81 -33.19 6.61
C LEU A 308 -5.14 -33.80 7.98
N LYS A 309 -6.19 -33.32 8.64
CA LYS A 309 -6.69 -33.91 9.88
C LYS A 309 -7.15 -35.36 9.68
N ASN A 310 -7.69 -35.66 8.53
CA ASN A 310 -8.16 -37.00 8.17
C ASN A 310 -7.02 -37.83 7.57
N ASP A 311 -6.22 -37.21 6.68
CA ASP A 311 -5.17 -37.90 5.91
C ASP A 311 -3.92 -38.20 6.76
N ASN A 312 -3.53 -37.32 7.67
CA ASN A 312 -2.44 -37.54 8.62
C ASN A 312 -2.69 -36.81 9.95
N PRO A 313 -3.51 -37.38 10.85
CA PRO A 313 -3.90 -36.76 12.13
C PRO A 313 -2.71 -36.40 13.02
N LYS A 314 -1.64 -37.19 13.00
CA LYS A 314 -0.42 -36.96 13.81
C LYS A 314 0.31 -35.70 13.38
N VAL A 315 0.52 -35.53 12.08
CA VAL A 315 1.17 -34.35 11.51
C VAL A 315 0.28 -33.10 11.67
N TYR A 316 -1.02 -33.22 11.42
CA TYR A 316 -1.97 -32.12 11.64
C TYR A 316 -1.93 -31.60 13.07
N LYS A 317 -1.92 -32.49 14.08
CA LYS A 317 -1.82 -32.10 15.49
C LYS A 317 -0.49 -31.40 15.82
N GLN A 318 0.62 -31.85 15.21
CA GLN A 318 1.92 -31.17 15.35
C GLN A 318 1.88 -29.76 14.75
N LEU A 319 1.33 -29.58 13.55
CA LEU A 319 1.15 -28.29 12.89
C LEU A 319 0.26 -27.35 13.70
N GLU A 320 -0.84 -27.84 14.28
CA GLU A 320 -1.70 -27.04 15.17
C GLU A 320 -0.96 -26.54 16.43
N ASN A 321 -0.11 -27.39 17.02
CA ASN A 321 0.71 -26.99 18.15
C ASN A 321 1.76 -25.93 17.74
N ILE A 322 2.41 -26.10 16.59
CA ILE A 322 3.34 -25.14 16.02
C ILE A 322 2.63 -23.81 15.72
N ARG A 323 1.44 -23.82 15.10
CA ARG A 323 0.61 -22.67 14.87
C ARG A 323 0.40 -21.83 16.14
N LYS A 324 -0.02 -22.49 17.23
CA LYS A 324 -0.26 -21.84 18.53
C LYS A 324 1.03 -21.29 19.15
N ALA A 325 2.14 -22.06 19.05
CA ALA A 325 3.44 -21.63 19.54
C ALA A 325 3.97 -20.39 18.80
N LEU A 326 3.85 -20.37 17.49
CA LEU A 326 4.25 -19.25 16.65
C LEU A 326 3.44 -17.98 16.95
N GLU A 327 2.10 -18.06 16.99
CA GLU A 327 1.27 -16.90 17.34
C GLU A 327 1.58 -16.36 18.75
N LYS A 328 1.78 -17.23 19.72
CA LYS A 328 2.14 -16.85 21.10
C LYS A 328 3.51 -16.17 21.16
N HIS A 329 4.49 -16.67 20.39
CA HIS A 329 5.86 -16.16 20.39
C HIS A 329 5.97 -14.84 19.62
N TYR A 330 5.54 -14.82 18.36
CA TYR A 330 5.61 -13.63 17.50
C TYR A 330 4.49 -12.62 17.79
N LYS A 331 3.44 -13.04 18.47
CA LYS A 331 2.23 -12.26 18.77
C LYS A 331 1.57 -11.70 17.53
N ASP A 332 1.68 -12.41 16.41
CA ASP A 332 1.13 -12.00 15.10
C ASP A 332 0.69 -13.22 14.29
N MET A 333 -0.10 -12.98 13.24
CA MET A 333 -0.43 -14.00 12.25
C MET A 333 0.81 -14.37 11.45
N MET A 334 1.10 -15.66 11.37
CA MET A 334 2.26 -16.18 10.67
C MET A 334 1.86 -16.94 9.41
N ASP A 335 2.69 -16.78 8.38
CA ASP A 335 2.74 -17.56 7.16
C ASP A 335 3.87 -18.57 7.32
N ILE A 336 3.59 -19.86 7.12
CA ILE A 336 4.49 -20.98 7.38
C ILE A 336 4.60 -21.87 6.15
N GLU A 337 5.81 -22.30 5.86
CA GLU A 337 6.12 -23.33 4.87
C GLU A 337 6.63 -24.56 5.59
N PHE A 338 6.11 -25.73 5.24
CA PHE A 338 6.48 -26.99 5.87
C PHE A 338 6.61 -28.11 4.86
N THR A 339 7.39 -29.13 5.23
CA THR A 339 7.54 -30.38 4.45
C THR A 339 7.38 -31.58 5.39
N ILE A 340 6.70 -32.57 4.92
CA ILE A 340 6.58 -33.88 5.55
C ILE A 340 7.48 -34.80 4.73
N GLN A 341 8.53 -35.35 5.34
CA GLN A 341 9.40 -36.32 4.71
C GLN A 341 9.28 -37.64 5.48
N GLN A 342 8.72 -38.66 4.82
CA GLN A 342 8.54 -39.98 5.44
C GLN A 342 7.87 -39.91 6.83
N GLY A 343 6.72 -39.20 6.87
CA GLY A 343 5.94 -39.00 8.10
C GLY A 343 6.54 -38.01 9.12
N LYS A 344 7.74 -37.47 8.90
CA LYS A 344 8.41 -36.51 9.76
C LYS A 344 8.19 -35.08 9.29
N LEU A 345 7.66 -34.23 10.17
CA LEU A 345 7.40 -32.82 9.89
C LEU A 345 8.66 -31.96 10.03
N TRP A 346 8.87 -31.07 9.07
CA TRP A 346 9.91 -30.06 9.05
C TRP A 346 9.35 -28.67 8.73
N MET A 347 9.85 -27.66 9.43
CA MET A 347 9.49 -26.25 9.18
C MET A 347 10.55 -25.60 8.30
N LEU A 348 10.17 -25.14 7.11
CA LEU A 348 11.11 -24.52 6.14
C LEU A 348 11.18 -23.01 6.31
N GLN A 349 10.10 -22.38 6.69
CA GLN A 349 10.00 -20.92 6.85
C GLN A 349 8.85 -20.56 7.78
N ALA A 350 9.03 -19.48 8.54
CA ALA A 350 7.94 -18.74 9.16
C ALA A 350 8.18 -17.25 8.96
N ARG A 351 7.15 -16.51 8.60
CA ARG A 351 7.20 -15.06 8.42
C ARG A 351 5.87 -14.44 8.85
N VAL A 352 5.86 -13.12 9.10
CA VAL A 352 4.61 -12.40 9.33
C VAL A 352 3.76 -12.51 8.06
N GLY A 353 2.55 -13.04 8.20
CA GLY A 353 1.67 -13.31 7.08
C GLY A 353 1.19 -12.05 6.38
N LYS A 354 1.33 -12.02 5.06
CA LYS A 354 0.70 -10.99 4.21
C LYS A 354 -0.81 -11.19 4.26
N ARG A 355 -1.53 -10.10 4.45
CA ARG A 355 -2.97 -10.11 4.69
C ARG A 355 -3.63 -8.85 4.16
N THR A 356 -4.93 -8.91 3.93
CA THR A 356 -5.72 -7.74 3.56
C THR A 356 -5.78 -6.74 4.72
N GLY A 357 -6.09 -5.48 4.45
CA GLY A 357 -6.32 -4.49 5.49
C GLY A 357 -7.50 -4.88 6.39
N PHE A 358 -8.52 -5.48 5.81
CA PHE A 358 -9.66 -6.04 6.55
C PHE A 358 -9.21 -7.10 7.57
N ALA A 359 -8.45 -8.11 7.11
CA ALA A 359 -7.91 -9.15 7.98
C ALA A 359 -6.94 -8.58 9.03
N ALA A 360 -6.09 -7.61 8.66
CA ALA A 360 -5.15 -6.97 9.59
C ALA A 360 -5.87 -6.33 10.77
N ILE A 361 -6.95 -5.60 10.51
CA ILE A 361 -7.74 -4.93 11.54
C ILE A 361 -8.46 -5.95 12.43
N ARG A 362 -9.12 -6.97 11.83
CA ARG A 362 -9.80 -8.04 12.58
C ARG A 362 -8.83 -8.82 13.45
N ILE A 363 -7.70 -9.26 12.91
CA ILE A 363 -6.66 -9.98 13.64
C ILE A 363 -6.15 -9.16 14.82
N ALA A 364 -5.83 -7.90 14.62
CA ALA A 364 -5.33 -7.03 15.68
C ALA A 364 -6.37 -6.87 16.82
N VAL A 365 -7.64 -6.64 16.48
CA VAL A 365 -8.71 -6.52 17.46
C VAL A 365 -8.94 -7.83 18.21
N ASP A 366 -8.93 -8.95 17.53
CA ASP A 366 -9.14 -10.27 18.15
C ASP A 366 -7.96 -10.68 19.04
N MET A 367 -6.71 -10.35 18.64
CA MET A 367 -5.53 -10.58 19.49
C MET A 367 -5.54 -9.73 20.77
N VAL A 368 -6.10 -8.52 20.74
CA VAL A 368 -6.32 -7.72 21.96
C VAL A 368 -7.37 -8.37 22.86
N LYS A 369 -8.50 -8.84 22.30
CA LYS A 369 -9.52 -9.58 23.07
C LYS A 369 -8.96 -10.84 23.71
N GLN A 370 -8.05 -11.55 23.00
CA GLN A 370 -7.34 -12.74 23.48
C GLN A 370 -6.20 -12.42 24.45
N LYS A 371 -5.94 -11.15 24.77
CA LYS A 371 -4.84 -10.68 25.63
C LYS A 371 -3.44 -11.05 25.13
N LEU A 372 -3.27 -11.31 23.84
CA LEU A 372 -1.98 -11.60 23.21
C LEU A 372 -1.15 -10.33 22.98
N ILE A 373 -1.82 -9.20 22.68
CA ILE A 373 -1.20 -7.90 22.42
C ILE A 373 -1.95 -6.80 23.15
N SER A 374 -1.29 -5.66 23.36
CA SER A 374 -1.93 -4.45 23.86
C SER A 374 -2.71 -3.70 22.78
N LYS A 375 -3.57 -2.74 23.17
CA LYS A 375 -4.25 -1.85 22.23
C LYS A 375 -3.26 -1.00 21.45
N GLU A 376 -2.20 -0.55 22.09
CA GLU A 376 -1.11 0.21 21.49
C GLU A 376 -0.36 -0.63 20.44
N ASP A 377 -0.10 -1.91 20.74
CA ASP A 377 0.52 -2.81 19.75
C ASP A 377 -0.39 -3.04 18.55
N ALA A 378 -1.70 -3.16 18.75
CA ALA A 378 -2.69 -3.30 17.69
C ALA A 378 -2.67 -2.07 16.75
N LEU A 379 -2.72 -0.85 17.32
CA LEU A 379 -2.65 0.40 16.54
C LEU A 379 -1.34 0.51 15.75
N MET A 380 -0.22 0.09 16.33
CA MET A 380 1.10 0.16 15.68
C MET A 380 1.30 -0.86 14.55
N ARG A 381 0.47 -1.90 14.45
CA ARG A 381 0.55 -2.95 13.42
C ARG A 381 -0.24 -2.65 12.17
N ILE A 382 -1.28 -1.83 12.30
CA ILE A 382 -2.18 -1.49 11.19
C ILE A 382 -1.63 -0.26 10.50
N GLU A 383 -1.29 -0.38 9.22
CA GLU A 383 -0.94 0.77 8.40
C GLU A 383 -2.22 1.58 8.11
N PRO A 384 -2.18 2.92 8.27
CA PRO A 384 -3.38 3.75 8.14
C PRO A 384 -4.12 3.58 6.82
N ASP A 385 -3.40 3.40 5.71
CA ASP A 385 -3.99 3.22 4.38
C ASP A 385 -4.78 1.90 4.23
N GLN A 386 -4.55 0.93 5.11
CA GLN A 386 -5.35 -0.31 5.14
C GLN A 386 -6.82 -0.05 5.47
N LEU A 387 -7.14 1.07 6.15
CA LEU A 387 -8.52 1.49 6.40
C LEU A 387 -9.29 1.81 5.12
N ASN A 388 -8.61 2.20 4.04
CA ASN A 388 -9.27 2.44 2.75
C ASN A 388 -10.04 1.20 2.27
N GLN A 389 -9.56 -0.01 2.57
CA GLN A 389 -10.24 -1.25 2.16
C GLN A 389 -11.59 -1.45 2.86
N LEU A 390 -11.76 -0.91 4.08
CA LEU A 390 -13.04 -0.97 4.82
C LEU A 390 -14.06 0.06 4.30
N LEU A 391 -13.60 1.07 3.57
CA LEU A 391 -14.43 2.15 3.05
C LEU A 391 -14.79 1.96 1.57
N ARG A 392 -14.16 0.99 0.88
CA ARG A 392 -14.40 0.69 -0.54
C ARG A 392 -15.80 0.12 -0.76
N PRO A 393 -16.42 0.45 -1.92
CA PRO A 393 -17.70 -0.13 -2.30
C PRO A 393 -17.68 -1.66 -2.36
N ILE A 394 -18.84 -2.26 -2.15
CA ILE A 394 -19.15 -3.66 -2.37
C ILE A 394 -20.20 -3.77 -3.49
N PHE A 395 -20.40 -4.95 -4.06
CA PHE A 395 -21.48 -5.11 -5.04
C PHE A 395 -22.87 -4.99 -4.41
N ASP A 396 -23.81 -4.41 -5.17
CA ASP A 396 -25.23 -4.53 -4.87
C ASP A 396 -25.65 -5.98 -4.98
N LEU A 397 -26.06 -6.57 -3.85
CA LEU A 397 -26.41 -8.01 -3.79
C LEU A 397 -27.62 -8.35 -4.69
N SER A 398 -28.55 -7.41 -4.90
CA SER A 398 -29.71 -7.62 -5.76
C SER A 398 -29.33 -7.61 -7.25
N GLU A 399 -28.50 -6.66 -7.67
CA GLU A 399 -27.96 -6.57 -9.03
C GLU A 399 -27.07 -7.79 -9.35
N LYS A 400 -26.18 -8.14 -8.41
CA LYS A 400 -25.33 -9.32 -8.52
C LYS A 400 -26.14 -10.61 -8.66
N LYS A 401 -27.17 -10.80 -7.82
CA LYS A 401 -28.06 -11.96 -7.89
C LYS A 401 -28.78 -12.03 -9.23
N LYS A 402 -29.36 -10.94 -9.71
CA LYS A 402 -29.99 -10.85 -11.03
C LYS A 402 -29.03 -11.20 -12.16
N ALA A 403 -27.79 -10.71 -12.11
CA ALA A 403 -26.78 -11.04 -13.11
C ALA A 403 -26.46 -12.54 -13.11
N ILE A 404 -26.31 -13.15 -11.94
CA ILE A 404 -26.09 -14.61 -11.80
C ILE A 404 -27.28 -15.39 -12.34
N GLU A 405 -28.51 -15.04 -11.95
CA GLU A 405 -29.76 -15.70 -12.41
C GLU A 405 -29.98 -15.54 -13.93
N SER A 406 -29.47 -14.46 -14.54
CA SER A 406 -29.50 -14.25 -16.00
C SER A 406 -28.36 -14.93 -16.77
N GLY A 407 -27.63 -15.85 -16.14
CA GLY A 407 -26.56 -16.63 -16.77
C GLY A 407 -25.25 -15.86 -17.02
N LYS A 408 -25.06 -14.69 -16.38
CA LYS A 408 -23.83 -13.90 -16.52
C LYS A 408 -22.68 -14.35 -15.60
N LEU A 409 -22.91 -15.31 -14.70
CA LEU A 409 -21.83 -15.90 -13.92
C LEU A 409 -20.90 -16.66 -14.87
N LEU A 410 -19.67 -16.15 -15.04
CA LEU A 410 -18.67 -16.76 -15.91
C LEU A 410 -18.00 -17.93 -15.20
N ALA A 411 -17.52 -17.72 -13.99
CA ALA A 411 -16.80 -18.72 -13.20
C ALA A 411 -16.73 -18.34 -11.71
N LYS A 412 -16.21 -19.26 -10.90
CA LYS A 412 -15.91 -19.03 -9.49
C LYS A 412 -14.52 -19.51 -9.14
N GLY A 413 -13.73 -18.63 -8.53
CA GLY A 413 -12.38 -18.91 -8.03
C GLY A 413 -12.27 -18.72 -6.52
N LEU A 414 -11.04 -18.57 -6.03
CA LEU A 414 -10.72 -18.35 -4.63
C LEU A 414 -10.83 -16.86 -4.27
N ASN A 415 -11.39 -16.57 -3.11
CA ASN A 415 -11.57 -15.22 -2.57
C ASN A 415 -10.24 -14.63 -2.03
N ALA A 416 -9.33 -14.30 -2.91
CA ALA A 416 -7.95 -13.96 -2.57
C ALA A 416 -7.75 -12.51 -2.07
N GLY A 417 -8.56 -11.56 -2.54
CA GLY A 417 -8.53 -10.16 -2.11
C GLY A 417 -9.93 -9.56 -2.05
N PRO A 418 -10.53 -9.39 -0.84
CA PRO A 418 -11.92 -8.95 -0.70
C PRO A 418 -12.22 -7.59 -1.32
N GLY A 419 -13.47 -7.43 -1.76
CA GLY A 419 -14.01 -6.22 -2.38
C GLY A 419 -14.70 -6.50 -3.70
N ALA A 420 -15.26 -5.46 -4.30
CA ALA A 420 -15.91 -5.47 -5.60
C ALA A 420 -15.10 -4.64 -6.59
N ALA A 421 -14.79 -5.19 -7.75
CA ALA A 421 -14.17 -4.47 -8.85
C ALA A 421 -14.85 -4.81 -10.17
N SER A 422 -15.19 -3.77 -10.93
CA SER A 422 -15.66 -3.89 -12.32
C SER A 422 -14.72 -3.09 -13.20
N GLY A 423 -14.32 -3.67 -14.33
CA GLY A 423 -13.40 -3.00 -15.25
C GLY A 423 -13.24 -3.76 -16.56
N ARG A 424 -12.50 -3.14 -17.46
CA ARG A 424 -12.16 -3.70 -18.78
C ARG A 424 -11.09 -4.77 -18.62
N VAL A 425 -11.23 -5.85 -19.35
CA VAL A 425 -10.26 -6.96 -19.37
C VAL A 425 -8.98 -6.51 -20.07
N ALA A 426 -7.86 -6.70 -19.38
CA ALA A 426 -6.52 -6.60 -19.97
C ALA A 426 -5.77 -7.91 -19.74
N PHE A 427 -5.13 -8.45 -20.78
CA PHE A 427 -4.41 -9.73 -20.71
C PHE A 427 -2.93 -9.58 -20.44
N THR A 428 -2.36 -8.39 -20.60
CA THR A 428 -0.95 -8.13 -20.29
C THR A 428 -0.81 -6.95 -19.33
N ALA A 429 0.31 -6.92 -18.62
CA ALA A 429 0.64 -5.78 -17.74
C ALA A 429 0.72 -4.46 -18.54
N SER A 430 1.31 -4.50 -19.75
CA SER A 430 1.43 -3.35 -20.64
C SER A 430 0.07 -2.81 -21.11
N ASP A 431 -0.89 -3.68 -21.42
CA ASP A 431 -2.22 -3.24 -21.85
C ASP A 431 -3.02 -2.66 -20.68
N ALA A 432 -2.87 -3.26 -19.48
CA ALA A 432 -3.43 -2.70 -18.26
C ALA A 432 -2.90 -1.28 -17.98
N GLU A 433 -1.59 -1.05 -18.13
CA GLU A 433 -0.97 0.27 -17.99
C GLU A 433 -1.53 1.28 -19.02
N LYS A 434 -1.65 0.87 -20.31
CA LYS A 434 -2.20 1.72 -21.36
C LYS A 434 -3.67 2.09 -21.14
N MET A 435 -4.50 1.13 -20.73
CA MET A 435 -5.93 1.36 -20.44
C MET A 435 -6.09 2.27 -19.22
N ALA A 436 -5.37 1.98 -18.12
CA ALA A 436 -5.41 2.81 -16.92
C ALA A 436 -4.94 4.25 -17.19
N ALA A 437 -3.92 4.45 -18.03
CA ALA A 437 -3.46 5.79 -18.45
C ALA A 437 -4.52 6.59 -19.22
N LYS A 438 -5.50 5.91 -19.86
CA LYS A 438 -6.65 6.54 -20.50
C LYS A 438 -7.81 6.82 -19.55
N GLY A 439 -7.68 6.43 -18.27
CA GLY A 439 -8.72 6.57 -17.24
C GLY A 439 -9.72 5.42 -17.18
N ASP A 440 -9.49 4.31 -17.89
CA ASP A 440 -10.34 3.12 -17.81
C ASP A 440 -10.12 2.40 -16.47
N LYS A 441 -11.19 1.83 -15.91
CA LYS A 441 -11.10 0.82 -14.86
C LYS A 441 -10.67 -0.49 -15.48
N VAL A 442 -9.68 -1.17 -14.89
CA VAL A 442 -9.03 -2.33 -15.50
C VAL A 442 -9.06 -3.53 -14.58
N ILE A 443 -9.40 -4.69 -15.13
CA ILE A 443 -9.18 -6.00 -14.51
C ILE A 443 -8.07 -6.71 -15.27
N LEU A 444 -6.92 -6.94 -14.60
CA LEU A 444 -5.83 -7.73 -15.16
C LEU A 444 -6.17 -9.21 -15.09
N VAL A 445 -6.26 -9.87 -16.24
CA VAL A 445 -6.62 -11.28 -16.35
C VAL A 445 -5.43 -12.10 -16.86
N ARG A 446 -5.01 -13.08 -16.07
CA ARG A 446 -3.85 -13.91 -16.40
C ARG A 446 -4.17 -15.40 -16.21
N ILE A 447 -3.46 -16.28 -16.90
CA ILE A 447 -3.45 -17.71 -16.54
C ILE A 447 -2.88 -17.84 -15.12
N GLU A 448 -1.72 -17.24 -14.90
CA GLU A 448 -1.09 -17.01 -13.60
C GLU A 448 -0.31 -15.70 -13.65
N THR A 449 -0.14 -15.01 -12.55
CA THR A 449 0.71 -13.84 -12.50
C THR A 449 2.13 -14.24 -12.14
N SER A 450 3.07 -13.51 -12.70
CA SER A 450 4.49 -13.61 -12.38
C SER A 450 5.00 -12.27 -11.82
N PRO A 451 6.22 -12.23 -11.28
CA PRO A 451 6.80 -11.01 -10.75
C PRO A 451 6.89 -9.85 -11.76
N GLU A 452 6.94 -10.14 -13.06
CA GLU A 452 6.97 -9.14 -14.13
C GLU A 452 5.62 -8.42 -14.32
N ASP A 453 4.51 -9.03 -13.86
CA ASP A 453 3.18 -8.42 -13.95
C ASP A 453 2.92 -7.32 -12.91
N ILE A 454 3.88 -7.05 -12.01
CA ILE A 454 3.69 -6.18 -10.83
C ILE A 454 3.24 -4.76 -11.18
N LYS A 455 3.72 -4.19 -12.32
CA LYS A 455 3.30 -2.87 -12.78
C LYS A 455 1.81 -2.89 -13.17
N GLY A 456 1.41 -3.83 -14.02
CA GLY A 456 0.02 -4.01 -14.43
C GLY A 456 -0.90 -4.28 -13.26
N MET A 457 -0.47 -5.12 -12.28
CA MET A 457 -1.21 -5.37 -11.06
C MET A 457 -1.42 -4.10 -10.22
N SER A 458 -0.44 -3.19 -10.19
CA SER A 458 -0.53 -1.96 -9.39
C SER A 458 -1.54 -0.96 -9.92
N VAL A 459 -1.66 -0.84 -11.24
CA VAL A 459 -2.60 0.11 -11.90
C VAL A 459 -4.01 -0.46 -12.05
N SER A 460 -4.19 -1.79 -12.02
CA SER A 460 -5.49 -2.45 -12.16
C SER A 460 -6.37 -2.27 -10.91
N ASP A 461 -7.69 -2.19 -11.10
CA ASP A 461 -8.69 -2.18 -10.02
C ASP A 461 -8.88 -3.57 -9.42
N GLY A 462 -8.70 -4.61 -10.22
CA GLY A 462 -8.79 -6.01 -9.79
C GLY A 462 -7.88 -6.94 -10.58
N ILE A 463 -7.67 -8.13 -10.01
CA ILE A 463 -6.79 -9.18 -10.54
C ILE A 463 -7.56 -10.50 -10.57
N LEU A 464 -7.55 -11.15 -11.73
CA LEU A 464 -8.19 -12.45 -11.96
C LEU A 464 -7.16 -13.43 -12.52
N THR A 465 -7.06 -14.64 -11.92
CA THR A 465 -6.19 -15.68 -12.45
C THR A 465 -6.90 -17.01 -12.61
N ALA A 466 -6.60 -17.73 -13.70
CA ALA A 466 -7.13 -19.08 -13.95
C ALA A 466 -6.45 -20.11 -13.03
N LYS A 467 -5.16 -19.98 -12.77
CA LYS A 467 -4.36 -20.86 -11.91
C LYS A 467 -3.90 -20.14 -10.64
N GLY A 468 -3.40 -20.93 -9.68
CA GLY A 468 -2.81 -20.45 -8.45
C GLY A 468 -3.75 -20.54 -7.25
N GLY A 469 -3.21 -20.95 -6.10
CA GLY A 469 -3.92 -21.04 -4.82
C GLY A 469 -3.95 -19.71 -4.05
N MET A 470 -4.45 -19.74 -2.82
CA MET A 470 -4.48 -18.59 -1.91
C MET A 470 -3.08 -18.13 -1.49
N THR A 471 -2.06 -18.91 -1.75
CA THR A 471 -0.65 -18.64 -1.49
C THR A 471 0.13 -18.24 -2.75
N SER A 472 -0.54 -18.22 -3.90
CA SER A 472 0.07 -17.84 -5.19
C SER A 472 0.59 -16.40 -5.20
N HIS A 473 1.46 -16.10 -6.17
CA HIS A 473 1.97 -14.74 -6.39
C HIS A 473 0.83 -13.72 -6.54
N ALA A 474 -0.20 -14.03 -7.35
CA ALA A 474 -1.37 -13.17 -7.52
C ALA A 474 -2.04 -12.83 -6.19
N ALA A 475 -2.35 -13.84 -5.38
CA ALA A 475 -3.03 -13.69 -4.10
C ALA A 475 -2.18 -12.89 -3.08
N LEU A 476 -0.87 -13.18 -3.00
CA LEU A 476 0.02 -12.52 -2.05
C LEU A 476 0.23 -11.04 -2.39
N VAL A 477 0.51 -10.74 -3.66
CA VAL A 477 0.78 -9.38 -4.13
C VAL A 477 -0.51 -8.53 -4.12
N ALA A 478 -1.64 -9.09 -4.57
CA ALA A 478 -2.92 -8.39 -4.51
C ALA A 478 -3.31 -7.99 -3.09
N ARG A 479 -3.15 -8.90 -2.12
CA ARG A 479 -3.39 -8.60 -0.69
C ARG A 479 -2.46 -7.51 -0.17
N GLN A 480 -1.19 -7.54 -0.55
CA GLN A 480 -0.23 -6.51 -0.16
C GLN A 480 -0.58 -5.15 -0.74
N MET A 481 -1.00 -5.09 -2.00
CA MET A 481 -1.43 -3.86 -2.68
C MET A 481 -2.85 -3.43 -2.31
N GLY A 482 -3.60 -4.25 -1.56
CA GLY A 482 -5.01 -4.01 -1.22
C GLY A 482 -5.94 -4.06 -2.43
N LYS A 483 -5.59 -4.79 -3.49
CA LYS A 483 -6.40 -4.93 -4.70
C LYS A 483 -7.43 -6.05 -4.56
N VAL A 484 -8.56 -5.91 -5.26
CA VAL A 484 -9.54 -6.98 -5.38
C VAL A 484 -8.91 -8.14 -6.17
N CYS A 485 -9.06 -9.37 -5.69
CA CYS A 485 -8.44 -10.52 -6.35
C CYS A 485 -9.31 -11.77 -6.27
N VAL A 486 -9.52 -12.38 -7.42
CA VAL A 486 -10.05 -13.75 -7.55
C VAL A 486 -8.95 -14.61 -8.18
N ALA A 487 -8.46 -15.61 -7.46
CA ALA A 487 -7.35 -16.47 -7.91
C ALA A 487 -7.82 -17.92 -8.14
N GLY A 488 -7.09 -18.68 -8.96
CA GLY A 488 -7.34 -20.11 -9.15
C GLY A 488 -8.73 -20.43 -9.73
N CYS A 489 -9.16 -19.60 -10.67
CA CYS A 489 -10.44 -19.80 -11.37
C CYS A 489 -10.27 -20.80 -12.52
N GLY A 490 -10.04 -22.08 -12.19
CA GLY A 490 -9.60 -23.14 -13.12
C GLY A 490 -10.56 -23.44 -14.27
N ALA A 491 -11.81 -22.99 -14.20
CA ALA A 491 -12.77 -23.09 -15.30
C ALA A 491 -12.47 -22.10 -16.45
N LEU A 492 -11.64 -21.08 -16.24
CA LEU A 492 -11.32 -20.07 -17.27
C LEU A 492 -10.31 -20.63 -18.28
N ASN A 493 -10.69 -20.69 -19.53
CA ASN A 493 -9.81 -20.93 -20.66
C ASN A 493 -9.42 -19.59 -21.30
N ILE A 494 -8.18 -19.14 -21.05
CA ILE A 494 -7.67 -17.85 -21.52
C ILE A 494 -6.80 -18.08 -22.75
N ASP A 495 -7.21 -17.55 -23.90
CA ASP A 495 -6.45 -17.55 -25.13
C ASP A 495 -5.90 -16.15 -25.41
N TYR A 496 -4.61 -15.97 -25.14
CA TYR A 496 -3.91 -14.70 -25.37
C TYR A 496 -3.78 -14.31 -26.86
N LYS A 497 -3.76 -15.31 -27.79
CA LYS A 497 -3.66 -15.05 -29.23
C LYS A 497 -5.01 -14.58 -29.80
N ALA A 498 -6.08 -15.21 -29.36
CA ALA A 498 -7.43 -14.81 -29.76
C ALA A 498 -7.97 -13.61 -28.95
N GLY A 499 -7.29 -13.21 -27.86
CA GLY A 499 -7.73 -12.15 -26.94
C GLY A 499 -9.08 -12.49 -26.28
N THR A 500 -9.29 -13.73 -25.84
CA THR A 500 -10.60 -14.20 -25.31
C THR A 500 -10.49 -15.03 -24.05
N ILE A 501 -11.56 -14.96 -23.23
CA ILE A 501 -11.82 -15.85 -22.11
C ILE A 501 -13.07 -16.67 -22.44
N LYS A 502 -13.00 -17.99 -22.28
CA LYS A 502 -14.11 -18.92 -22.42
C LYS A 502 -14.19 -19.85 -21.21
N VAL A 503 -15.38 -20.40 -20.97
CA VAL A 503 -15.59 -21.44 -19.95
C VAL A 503 -16.38 -22.58 -20.62
N ASP A 504 -15.93 -23.80 -20.46
CA ASP A 504 -16.61 -24.97 -21.05
C ASP A 504 -18.03 -25.10 -20.50
N GLY A 505 -18.98 -25.26 -21.40
CA GLY A 505 -20.43 -25.32 -21.07
C GLY A 505 -21.08 -23.94 -20.79
N ASN A 506 -20.34 -22.82 -20.91
CA ASN A 506 -20.87 -21.46 -20.79
C ASN A 506 -20.89 -20.79 -22.18
N SER A 507 -22.02 -20.20 -22.56
CA SER A 507 -22.18 -19.52 -23.85
C SER A 507 -21.46 -18.15 -23.92
N ASN A 508 -21.07 -17.58 -22.78
CA ASN A 508 -20.43 -16.27 -22.72
C ASN A 508 -18.97 -16.37 -23.17
N THR A 509 -18.59 -15.52 -24.13
CA THR A 509 -17.20 -15.29 -24.50
C THR A 509 -16.86 -13.84 -24.16
N VAL A 510 -15.81 -13.62 -23.39
CA VAL A 510 -15.31 -12.28 -23.01
C VAL A 510 -14.07 -11.97 -23.83
N LYS A 511 -14.01 -10.80 -24.42
CA LYS A 511 -12.87 -10.32 -25.21
C LYS A 511 -12.06 -9.29 -24.43
N GLU A 512 -10.85 -9.04 -24.88
CA GLU A 512 -10.05 -7.91 -24.40
C GLU A 512 -10.83 -6.59 -24.54
N GLY A 513 -10.81 -5.78 -23.48
CA GLY A 513 -11.57 -4.52 -23.41
C GLY A 513 -13.05 -4.66 -23.01
N ASP A 514 -13.63 -5.87 -22.97
CA ASP A 514 -14.97 -6.07 -22.44
C ASP A 514 -14.98 -5.87 -20.92
N TYR A 515 -16.15 -5.49 -20.38
CA TYR A 515 -16.32 -5.35 -18.94
C TYR A 515 -16.57 -6.69 -18.27
N ILE A 516 -15.85 -6.92 -17.18
CA ILE A 516 -16.16 -7.98 -16.19
C ILE A 516 -16.21 -7.40 -14.79
N SER A 517 -16.95 -8.08 -13.93
CA SER A 517 -17.01 -7.79 -12.49
C SER A 517 -16.48 -8.96 -11.70
N ILE A 518 -15.58 -8.71 -10.77
CA ILE A 518 -15.02 -9.71 -9.87
C ILE A 518 -15.34 -9.39 -8.41
N ASP A 519 -15.91 -10.37 -7.70
CA ASP A 519 -16.14 -10.29 -6.27
C ASP A 519 -15.05 -11.06 -5.52
N GLY A 520 -14.06 -10.33 -5.04
CA GLY A 520 -12.96 -10.90 -4.27
C GLY A 520 -13.35 -11.40 -2.88
N THR A 521 -14.61 -11.17 -2.43
CA THR A 521 -15.13 -11.67 -1.15
C THR A 521 -15.75 -13.04 -1.32
N THR A 522 -16.43 -13.30 -2.43
CA THR A 522 -17.13 -14.56 -2.70
C THR A 522 -16.46 -15.42 -3.78
N GLY A 523 -15.52 -14.85 -4.53
CA GLY A 523 -14.78 -15.53 -5.60
C GLY A 523 -15.50 -15.57 -6.94
N GLU A 524 -16.60 -14.86 -7.13
CA GLU A 524 -17.41 -14.90 -8.35
C GLU A 524 -16.87 -13.94 -9.42
N VAL A 525 -16.88 -14.41 -10.68
CA VAL A 525 -16.53 -13.67 -11.89
C VAL A 525 -17.77 -13.56 -12.75
N ILE A 526 -18.18 -12.35 -13.09
CA ILE A 526 -19.47 -12.07 -13.72
C ILE A 526 -19.24 -11.20 -14.96
N VAL A 527 -19.87 -11.53 -16.07
CA VAL A 527 -19.78 -10.78 -17.33
C VAL A 527 -20.55 -9.46 -17.22
N GLY A 528 -19.90 -8.38 -17.66
CA GLY A 528 -20.46 -7.03 -17.64
C GLY A 528 -20.15 -6.27 -16.35
N GLU A 529 -20.61 -5.02 -16.30
CA GLU A 529 -20.48 -4.14 -15.14
C GLU A 529 -21.65 -4.34 -14.18
N ILE A 530 -21.35 -4.57 -12.89
CA ILE A 530 -22.33 -4.67 -11.81
C ILE A 530 -22.24 -3.42 -10.94
N LYS A 531 -23.38 -2.88 -10.57
CA LYS A 531 -23.46 -1.73 -9.66
C LYS A 531 -22.91 -2.08 -8.28
N THR A 532 -22.20 -1.14 -7.71
CA THR A 532 -21.64 -1.23 -6.37
C THR A 532 -22.51 -0.47 -5.37
N LYS A 533 -22.48 -0.92 -4.11
CA LYS A 533 -23.03 -0.24 -2.94
C LYS A 533 -21.91 0.25 -2.01
N PRO A 534 -22.18 1.24 -1.13
CA PRO A 534 -21.25 1.61 -0.08
C PRO A 534 -20.83 0.42 0.79
N SER A 535 -19.62 0.48 1.35
CA SER A 535 -19.16 -0.54 2.32
C SER A 535 -20.05 -0.59 3.57
N GLU A 536 -19.99 -1.68 4.33
CA GLU A 536 -20.76 -1.81 5.58
C GLU A 536 -20.48 -0.68 6.58
N VAL A 537 -19.25 -0.17 6.64
CA VAL A 537 -18.89 0.97 7.50
C VAL A 537 -19.64 2.23 7.04
N VAL A 538 -19.69 2.46 5.73
CA VAL A 538 -20.41 3.61 5.14
C VAL A 538 -21.93 3.42 5.29
N GLN A 539 -22.44 2.20 5.10
CA GLN A 539 -23.86 1.89 5.30
C GLN A 539 -24.31 2.13 6.75
N VAL A 540 -23.46 1.85 7.73
CA VAL A 540 -23.77 2.11 9.15
C VAL A 540 -23.65 3.59 9.49
N LEU A 541 -22.57 4.25 9.06
CA LEU A 541 -22.25 5.60 9.51
C LEU A 541 -22.99 6.70 8.72
N ILE A 542 -23.14 6.52 7.40
CA ILE A 542 -23.58 7.55 6.47
C ILE A 542 -24.99 7.27 5.97
N THR A 543 -25.21 6.19 5.21
CA THR A 543 -26.51 5.92 4.59
C THR A 543 -27.54 5.39 5.59
N LYS A 544 -27.13 4.90 6.77
CA LYS A 544 -27.99 4.35 7.84
C LYS A 544 -28.83 3.12 7.45
N GLU A 545 -28.42 2.45 6.38
CA GLU A 545 -29.11 1.26 5.84
C GLU A 545 -28.81 0.00 6.65
N LEU A 546 -27.65 -0.07 7.32
CA LEU A 546 -27.22 -1.23 8.11
C LEU A 546 -27.18 -0.91 9.61
N ASN A 547 -27.77 -1.82 10.41
CA ASN A 547 -27.70 -1.68 11.87
C ASN A 547 -26.28 -1.99 12.37
N ALA A 548 -25.74 -1.09 13.17
CA ALA A 548 -24.38 -1.21 13.73
C ALA A 548 -24.10 -2.54 14.46
N LYS A 549 -25.10 -3.10 15.17
CA LYS A 549 -24.96 -4.38 15.89
C LYS A 549 -24.89 -5.58 14.96
N LYS A 550 -25.41 -5.47 13.73
CA LYS A 550 -25.43 -6.54 12.72
C LYS A 550 -24.17 -6.57 11.84
N SER A 551 -23.26 -5.60 11.95
CA SER A 551 -22.02 -5.54 11.19
C SER A 551 -20.78 -5.82 12.07
N PRO A 552 -20.21 -7.03 12.04
CA PRO A 552 -18.95 -7.35 12.70
C PRO A 552 -17.79 -6.47 12.22
N ILE A 553 -17.81 -6.11 10.93
CA ILE A 553 -16.83 -5.21 10.29
C ILE A 553 -16.85 -3.84 10.96
N TYR A 554 -18.04 -3.24 11.07
CA TYR A 554 -18.19 -1.96 11.75
C TYR A 554 -17.79 -2.03 13.23
N GLN A 555 -18.14 -3.10 13.96
CA GLN A 555 -17.75 -3.23 15.37
C GLN A 555 -16.24 -3.29 15.54
N THR A 556 -15.55 -3.96 14.62
CA THR A 556 -14.08 -4.03 14.59
C THR A 556 -13.46 -2.66 14.28
N TYR A 557 -13.98 -1.96 13.26
CA TYR A 557 -13.61 -0.58 12.93
C TYR A 557 -13.82 0.37 14.11
N LYS A 558 -15.00 0.35 14.74
CA LYS A 558 -15.34 1.18 15.90
C LYS A 558 -14.37 0.97 17.06
N SER A 559 -14.02 -0.30 17.35
CA SER A 559 -13.07 -0.62 18.42
C SER A 559 -11.70 0.00 18.14
N LEU A 560 -11.19 -0.15 16.91
CA LEU A 560 -9.92 0.43 16.49
C LEU A 560 -9.91 1.95 16.58
N MET A 561 -10.97 2.61 16.07
CA MET A 561 -11.06 4.07 16.07
C MET A 561 -11.17 4.65 17.49
N ASN A 562 -11.88 3.98 18.39
CA ASN A 562 -11.92 4.38 19.79
C ASN A 562 -10.54 4.28 20.47
N TRP A 563 -9.74 3.26 20.13
CA TRP A 563 -8.38 3.15 20.66
C TRP A 563 -7.46 4.23 20.07
N ALA A 564 -7.62 4.54 18.78
CA ALA A 564 -6.88 5.62 18.12
C ALA A 564 -7.15 6.96 18.76
N ASP A 565 -8.41 7.31 19.01
CA ASP A 565 -8.80 8.58 19.65
C ASP A 565 -8.24 8.72 21.07
N ASN A 566 -8.20 7.62 21.83
CA ASN A 566 -7.61 7.63 23.17
C ASN A 566 -6.07 7.75 23.16
N ALA A 567 -5.42 7.42 22.05
CA ALA A 567 -3.95 7.45 21.94
C ALA A 567 -3.42 8.74 21.34
N ARG A 568 -4.13 9.34 20.37
CA ARG A 568 -3.69 10.55 19.64
C ARG A 568 -3.73 11.79 20.52
N LYS A 569 -2.88 12.77 20.17
CA LYS A 569 -2.88 14.13 20.72
C LYS A 569 -3.35 15.14 19.69
N LEU A 570 -2.96 14.90 18.43
CA LEU A 570 -3.28 15.76 17.30
C LEU A 570 -4.79 15.69 17.00
N GLY A 571 -5.45 16.82 16.87
CA GLY A 571 -6.85 16.93 16.43
C GLY A 571 -6.99 16.57 14.96
N VAL A 572 -8.14 16.04 14.58
CA VAL A 572 -8.44 15.72 13.16
C VAL A 572 -9.71 16.45 12.76
N ARG A 573 -9.57 17.39 11.83
CA ARG A 573 -10.67 18.15 11.21
C ARG A 573 -10.90 17.70 9.77
N THR A 574 -11.89 18.25 9.13
CA THR A 574 -12.24 17.97 7.73
C THR A 574 -12.21 19.19 6.86
N ASN A 575 -11.95 18.98 5.55
CA ASN A 575 -12.23 19.94 4.49
C ASN A 575 -13.63 19.64 3.97
N ALA A 576 -14.58 20.57 4.17
CA ALA A 576 -15.97 20.40 3.77
C ALA A 576 -16.62 21.75 3.49
N ASP A 577 -17.34 21.84 2.39
CA ASP A 577 -17.93 23.06 1.86
C ASP A 577 -19.47 23.03 1.84
N GLN A 578 -20.04 21.86 2.21
CA GLN A 578 -21.49 21.60 2.18
C GLN A 578 -21.93 20.86 3.46
N PRO A 579 -23.21 20.96 3.87
CA PRO A 579 -23.73 20.32 5.07
C PRO A 579 -23.63 18.78 5.06
N ASP A 580 -23.86 18.13 3.91
CA ASP A 580 -23.78 16.69 3.75
C ASP A 580 -22.35 16.17 3.88
N GLN A 581 -21.37 16.85 3.27
CA GLN A 581 -19.94 16.54 3.46
C GLN A 581 -19.53 16.69 4.93
N SER A 582 -20.04 17.73 5.58
CA SER A 582 -19.82 18.00 7.01
C SER A 582 -20.39 16.88 7.89
N ALA A 583 -21.62 16.42 7.58
CA ALA A 583 -22.28 15.32 8.30
C ALA A 583 -21.51 14.00 8.13
N ASN A 584 -21.05 13.71 6.93
CA ASN A 584 -20.23 12.54 6.63
C ASN A 584 -18.91 12.55 7.42
N ALA A 585 -18.25 13.70 7.46
CA ALA A 585 -17.00 13.84 8.21
C ALA A 585 -17.20 13.67 9.72
N ILE A 586 -18.28 14.20 10.30
CA ILE A 586 -18.63 13.97 11.70
C ILE A 586 -18.88 12.50 11.96
N ALA A 587 -19.59 11.82 11.07
CA ALA A 587 -19.84 10.38 11.19
C ALA A 587 -18.53 9.57 11.20
N PHE A 588 -17.51 10.01 10.47
CA PHE A 588 -16.16 9.46 10.51
C PHE A 588 -15.31 9.94 11.70
N GLY A 589 -15.81 10.87 12.51
CA GLY A 589 -15.17 11.34 13.75
C GLY A 589 -14.36 12.63 13.61
N ALA A 590 -14.64 13.47 12.64
CA ALA A 590 -14.03 14.79 12.53
C ALA A 590 -14.42 15.70 13.71
N GLU A 591 -13.45 16.50 14.19
CA GLU A 591 -13.60 17.38 15.35
C GLU A 591 -13.94 18.83 14.98
N GLY A 592 -14.12 19.11 13.72
CA GLY A 592 -14.45 20.40 13.16
C GLY A 592 -14.17 20.47 11.66
N ILE A 593 -14.39 21.64 11.08
CA ILE A 593 -13.92 21.97 9.72
C ILE A 593 -12.61 22.76 9.85
N GLY A 594 -11.55 22.31 9.17
CA GLY A 594 -10.29 23.02 9.07
C GLY A 594 -10.16 23.84 7.79
N LEU A 595 -10.99 23.55 6.78
CA LEU A 595 -11.11 24.35 5.56
C LEU A 595 -12.52 24.21 4.99
N CYS A 596 -13.23 25.34 4.93
CA CYS A 596 -14.42 25.53 4.09
C CYS A 596 -14.06 26.52 2.99
N ARG A 597 -14.11 26.07 1.74
CA ARG A 597 -13.79 26.87 0.53
C ARG A 597 -15.05 27.59 0.06
N THR A 598 -15.09 28.91 0.19
CA THR A 598 -16.28 29.70 -0.15
C THR A 598 -16.53 29.81 -1.64
N GLU A 599 -15.50 29.65 -2.47
CA GLU A 599 -15.62 29.64 -3.94
C GLU A 599 -16.54 28.53 -4.45
N HIS A 600 -16.53 27.36 -3.83
CA HIS A 600 -17.41 26.25 -4.24
C HIS A 600 -18.90 26.57 -4.06
N MET A 601 -19.22 27.53 -3.19
CA MET A 601 -20.58 28.00 -3.01
C MET A 601 -21.07 28.91 -4.13
N PHE A 602 -20.18 29.38 -5.02
CA PHE A 602 -20.49 30.31 -6.10
C PHE A 602 -20.78 29.63 -7.43
N PHE A 603 -20.47 28.35 -7.58
CA PHE A 603 -20.78 27.59 -8.77
C PHE A 603 -22.22 27.03 -8.72
N GLY A 604 -22.93 27.16 -9.81
CA GLY A 604 -24.28 26.62 -10.03
C GLY A 604 -25.40 27.64 -10.09
N GLY A 605 -26.30 27.46 -11.04
CA GLY A 605 -27.51 28.22 -11.25
C GLY A 605 -27.34 29.74 -11.26
N ASP A 606 -28.19 30.44 -10.53
CA ASP A 606 -28.19 31.92 -10.48
C ASP A 606 -26.96 32.49 -9.74
N ARG A 607 -26.23 31.70 -9.00
CA ARG A 607 -25.06 32.13 -8.22
C ARG A 607 -23.92 32.59 -9.09
N ILE A 608 -23.54 31.76 -10.06
CA ILE A 608 -22.44 32.08 -10.98
C ILE A 608 -22.77 33.33 -11.80
N LEU A 609 -24.05 33.55 -12.15
CA LEU A 609 -24.49 34.74 -12.85
C LEU A 609 -24.29 36.01 -12.02
N ALA A 610 -24.64 35.98 -10.73
CA ALA A 610 -24.42 37.11 -9.82
C ALA A 610 -22.91 37.38 -9.59
N VAL A 611 -22.06 36.35 -9.52
CA VAL A 611 -20.61 36.51 -9.48
C VAL A 611 -20.07 37.15 -10.76
N ARG A 612 -20.52 36.72 -11.93
CA ARG A 612 -20.17 37.30 -13.23
C ARG A 612 -20.62 38.76 -13.35
N GLU A 613 -21.82 39.08 -12.84
CA GLU A 613 -22.35 40.48 -12.77
C GLU A 613 -21.42 41.33 -11.88
N MET A 614 -20.97 40.82 -10.74
CA MET A 614 -20.02 41.51 -9.88
C MET A 614 -18.71 41.78 -10.59
N ILE A 615 -18.15 40.79 -11.27
CA ILE A 615 -16.85 40.88 -11.97
C ILE A 615 -16.92 41.88 -13.13
N LEU A 616 -18.02 41.88 -13.88
CA LEU A 616 -18.27 42.78 -15.01
C LEU A 616 -18.59 44.23 -14.59
N SER A 617 -18.76 44.47 -13.30
CA SER A 617 -19.08 45.79 -12.77
C SER A 617 -17.84 46.66 -12.59
N ASP A 618 -17.82 47.85 -13.20
CA ASP A 618 -16.69 48.78 -13.10
C ASP A 618 -16.71 49.63 -11.85
N THR A 619 -17.87 49.72 -11.16
CA THR A 619 -18.04 50.58 -9.98
C THR A 619 -18.27 49.74 -8.72
N THR A 620 -17.86 50.31 -7.56
CA THR A 620 -18.11 49.71 -6.25
C THR A 620 -19.59 49.50 -5.97
N ASP A 621 -20.45 50.46 -6.37
CA ASP A 621 -21.89 50.35 -6.16
C ASP A 621 -22.53 49.25 -7.00
N GLY A 622 -22.04 49.08 -8.24
CA GLY A 622 -22.47 47.97 -9.10
C GLY A 622 -22.05 46.61 -8.49
N ARG A 623 -20.78 46.48 -8.02
CA ARG A 623 -20.34 45.25 -7.33
C ARG A 623 -21.15 44.98 -6.07
N LYS A 624 -21.42 45.98 -5.22
CA LYS A 624 -22.27 45.86 -4.02
C LYS A 624 -23.71 45.40 -4.36
N LYS A 625 -24.25 45.87 -5.51
CA LYS A 625 -25.59 45.46 -5.98
C LYS A 625 -25.60 43.96 -6.36
N ALA A 626 -24.58 43.47 -7.05
CA ALA A 626 -24.47 42.07 -7.38
C ALA A 626 -24.22 41.17 -6.12
N LEU A 627 -23.36 41.64 -5.20
CA LEU A 627 -23.06 40.94 -3.95
C LEU A 627 -24.31 40.84 -3.03
N LYS A 628 -25.25 41.81 -3.06
CA LYS A 628 -26.53 41.68 -2.35
C LYS A 628 -27.36 40.50 -2.79
N LYS A 629 -27.21 40.01 -4.04
CA LYS A 629 -27.90 38.82 -4.52
C LYS A 629 -27.25 37.54 -3.97
N LEU A 630 -25.92 37.52 -3.78
CA LEU A 630 -25.15 36.37 -3.26
C LEU A 630 -25.31 36.21 -1.73
N LEU A 631 -25.41 37.29 -0.99
CA LEU A 631 -25.46 37.27 0.50
C LEU A 631 -26.50 36.30 1.07
N PRO A 632 -27.79 36.31 0.68
CA PRO A 632 -28.77 35.39 1.25
C PRO A 632 -28.48 33.91 0.91
N LEU A 633 -27.87 33.65 -0.25
CA LEU A 633 -27.54 32.32 -0.73
C LEU A 633 -26.37 31.73 0.11
N GLN A 634 -25.29 32.49 0.24
CA GLN A 634 -24.11 32.06 1.00
C GLN A 634 -24.42 31.98 2.50
N ARG A 635 -25.25 32.89 3.04
CA ARG A 635 -25.75 32.80 4.41
C ARG A 635 -26.47 31.48 4.66
N LYS A 636 -27.34 31.05 3.73
CA LYS A 636 -28.07 29.78 3.84
C LYS A 636 -27.12 28.58 3.88
N ASP A 637 -26.02 28.58 3.09
CA ASP A 637 -25.01 27.52 3.08
C ASP A 637 -24.32 27.45 4.46
N PHE A 638 -23.90 28.60 5.01
CA PHE A 638 -23.28 28.64 6.34
C PHE A 638 -24.25 28.23 7.45
N GLU A 639 -25.54 28.57 7.36
CA GLU A 639 -26.57 28.11 8.32
C GLU A 639 -26.56 26.56 8.37
N GLY A 640 -26.61 25.88 7.21
CA GLY A 640 -26.58 24.42 7.16
C GLY A 640 -25.30 23.80 7.71
N ILE A 641 -24.16 24.40 7.42
CA ILE A 641 -22.85 23.91 7.94
C ILE A 641 -22.80 24.10 9.47
N PHE A 642 -23.18 25.25 10.02
CA PHE A 642 -23.16 25.51 11.46
C PHE A 642 -24.14 24.61 12.23
N GLU A 643 -25.32 24.31 11.67
CA GLU A 643 -26.27 23.39 12.27
C GLU A 643 -25.67 21.98 12.45
N VAL A 644 -25.04 21.48 11.42
CA VAL A 644 -24.35 20.16 11.44
C VAL A 644 -23.16 20.16 12.40
N MET A 645 -22.39 21.26 12.44
CA MET A 645 -21.16 21.41 13.23
C MET A 645 -21.37 21.82 14.69
N ASN A 646 -22.50 21.61 15.23
CA ASN A 646 -22.86 22.00 16.61
C ASN A 646 -21.73 21.78 17.63
N GLY A 647 -21.23 22.85 18.25
CA GLY A 647 -20.14 22.82 19.24
C GLY A 647 -18.74 22.66 18.69
N LYS A 648 -18.57 22.43 17.38
CA LYS A 648 -17.28 22.22 16.70
C LYS A 648 -16.84 23.50 15.97
N PRO A 649 -15.52 23.74 15.85
CA PRO A 649 -14.99 24.88 15.09
C PRO A 649 -15.20 24.69 13.57
N VAL A 650 -15.49 25.82 12.91
CA VAL A 650 -15.66 25.90 11.46
C VAL A 650 -14.73 26.98 10.91
N THR A 651 -13.62 26.55 10.28
CA THR A 651 -12.66 27.47 9.64
C THR A 651 -13.15 27.75 8.21
N ILE A 652 -13.53 28.99 7.94
CA ILE A 652 -14.08 29.45 6.67
C ILE A 652 -13.02 30.34 6.00
N ARG A 653 -12.55 29.92 4.84
CA ARG A 653 -11.64 30.70 4.01
C ARG A 653 -12.45 31.72 3.17
N THR A 654 -12.07 32.97 3.23
CA THR A 654 -12.63 33.98 2.32
C THR A 654 -12.21 33.68 0.88
N LEU A 655 -12.88 34.32 -0.09
CA LEU A 655 -12.67 34.05 -1.51
C LEU A 655 -11.19 34.04 -1.90
N ASP A 656 -10.73 32.93 -2.49
CA ASP A 656 -9.33 32.71 -2.82
C ASP A 656 -9.01 32.75 -4.32
N PRO A 657 -9.74 32.04 -5.23
CA PRO A 657 -9.38 31.99 -6.64
C PRO A 657 -9.41 33.35 -7.33
N PRO A 658 -8.61 33.54 -8.39
CA PRO A 658 -8.69 34.73 -9.24
C PRO A 658 -10.06 34.81 -9.97
N LEU A 659 -10.51 36.03 -10.21
CA LEU A 659 -11.87 36.25 -10.73
C LEU A 659 -12.11 35.69 -12.14
N HIS A 660 -11.07 35.53 -12.95
CA HIS A 660 -11.22 35.00 -14.30
C HIS A 660 -11.71 33.54 -14.31
N GLU A 661 -11.47 32.75 -13.26
CA GLU A 661 -11.98 31.36 -13.16
C GLU A 661 -13.52 31.28 -13.17
N PHE A 662 -14.21 32.37 -12.77
CA PHE A 662 -15.66 32.45 -12.80
C PHE A 662 -16.21 32.94 -14.15
N LEU A 663 -15.36 33.46 -15.04
CA LEU A 663 -15.76 34.00 -16.33
C LEU A 663 -15.88 32.92 -17.42
N PRO A 664 -16.73 33.11 -18.43
CA PRO A 664 -16.89 32.15 -19.49
C PRO A 664 -15.64 32.09 -20.39
N HIS A 665 -15.21 30.88 -20.74
CA HIS A 665 -14.00 30.64 -21.54
C HIS A 665 -14.27 30.65 -23.05
N THR A 666 -15.47 30.22 -23.45
CA THR A 666 -15.81 30.14 -24.88
C THR A 666 -16.58 31.38 -25.37
N VAL A 667 -16.40 31.73 -26.65
CA VAL A 667 -17.13 32.86 -27.29
C VAL A 667 -18.66 32.63 -27.23
N ALA A 668 -19.11 31.39 -27.30
CA ALA A 668 -20.53 31.04 -27.19
C ALA A 668 -21.10 31.39 -25.82
N GLU A 669 -20.41 30.98 -24.74
CA GLU A 669 -20.80 31.31 -23.38
C GLU A 669 -20.71 32.82 -23.07
N GLN A 670 -19.70 33.51 -23.63
CA GLN A 670 -19.58 34.97 -23.52
C GLN A 670 -20.77 35.71 -24.19
N LYS A 671 -21.22 35.21 -25.34
CA LYS A 671 -22.39 35.74 -26.05
C LYS A 671 -23.68 35.48 -25.23
N GLU A 672 -23.82 34.31 -24.66
CA GLU A 672 -24.93 33.95 -23.75
C GLU A 672 -24.97 34.87 -22.53
N LEU A 673 -23.79 35.07 -21.89
CA LEU A 673 -23.68 35.98 -20.74
C LEU A 673 -24.04 37.43 -21.10
N ALA A 674 -23.56 37.92 -22.23
CA ALA A 674 -23.86 39.23 -22.75
C ALA A 674 -25.39 39.45 -22.94
N ASN A 675 -26.05 38.48 -23.54
CA ASN A 675 -27.51 38.48 -23.73
C ASN A 675 -28.27 38.46 -22.40
N THR A 676 -27.86 37.61 -21.47
CA THR A 676 -28.50 37.42 -20.15
C THR A 676 -28.38 38.69 -19.31
N LEU A 677 -27.22 39.32 -19.30
CA LEU A 677 -26.98 40.57 -18.53
C LEU A 677 -27.39 41.85 -19.30
N LYS A 678 -27.82 41.72 -20.55
CA LYS A 678 -28.16 42.80 -21.43
C LYS A 678 -27.04 43.86 -21.59
N ILE A 679 -25.82 43.36 -21.78
CA ILE A 679 -24.63 44.17 -22.04
C ILE A 679 -24.01 43.76 -23.38
N SER A 680 -23.12 44.58 -23.93
CA SER A 680 -22.47 44.28 -25.21
C SER A 680 -21.50 43.11 -25.08
N LEU A 681 -21.45 42.24 -26.11
CA LEU A 681 -20.46 41.18 -26.18
C LEU A 681 -19.03 41.74 -26.15
N ALA A 682 -18.80 42.91 -26.74
CA ALA A 682 -17.50 43.59 -26.71
C ALA A 682 -17.03 43.83 -25.24
N LYS A 683 -17.92 44.32 -24.39
CA LYS A 683 -17.61 44.56 -22.97
C LYS A 683 -17.28 43.27 -22.24
N VAL A 684 -17.98 42.16 -22.52
CA VAL A 684 -17.70 40.86 -21.92
C VAL A 684 -16.32 40.37 -22.35
N LYS A 685 -15.99 40.45 -23.65
CA LYS A 685 -14.69 40.06 -24.19
C LYS A 685 -13.55 40.89 -23.59
N GLU A 686 -13.67 42.18 -23.61
CA GLU A 686 -12.69 43.11 -23.02
C GLU A 686 -12.39 42.77 -21.58
N LYS A 687 -13.45 42.48 -20.80
CA LYS A 687 -13.26 42.14 -19.37
C LYS A 687 -12.62 40.78 -19.20
N VAL A 688 -13.00 39.78 -19.98
CA VAL A 688 -12.38 38.44 -19.97
C VAL A 688 -10.88 38.55 -20.29
N GLU A 689 -10.55 39.31 -21.37
CA GLU A 689 -9.15 39.54 -21.79
C GLU A 689 -8.34 40.31 -20.71
N SER A 690 -8.92 41.38 -20.15
CA SER A 690 -8.25 42.21 -19.13
C SER A 690 -8.02 41.46 -17.81
N MET A 691 -8.84 40.44 -17.51
CA MET A 691 -8.71 39.62 -16.29
C MET A 691 -7.87 38.36 -16.49
N HIS A 692 -7.49 38.05 -17.73
CA HIS A 692 -6.65 36.88 -18.00
C HIS A 692 -5.27 37.06 -17.37
N GLU A 693 -4.85 36.09 -16.60
CA GLU A 693 -3.54 36.09 -15.93
C GLU A 693 -2.63 35.01 -16.54
N PHE A 694 -1.38 35.37 -16.81
CA PHE A 694 -0.38 34.41 -17.29
C PHE A 694 -0.01 33.37 -16.24
N ASN A 695 -0.04 33.74 -14.96
CA ASN A 695 0.19 32.86 -13.82
C ASN A 695 -0.87 33.11 -12.71
N PRO A 696 -2.03 32.48 -12.79
CA PRO A 696 -3.12 32.67 -11.83
C PRO A 696 -2.74 32.37 -10.39
N MET A 697 -1.81 31.44 -10.16
CA MET A 697 -1.37 31.05 -8.81
C MET A 697 -0.66 32.20 -8.07
N LEU A 698 0.03 33.06 -8.81
CA LEU A 698 0.79 34.20 -8.28
C LEU A 698 0.08 35.55 -8.50
N GLY A 699 -1.13 35.54 -9.02
CA GLY A 699 -1.85 36.69 -9.53
C GLY A 699 -2.76 37.41 -8.54
N PHE A 700 -3.85 37.95 -9.06
CA PHE A 700 -4.83 38.79 -8.36
C PHE A 700 -5.91 37.90 -7.71
N ARG A 701 -5.58 37.32 -6.58
CA ARG A 701 -6.43 36.39 -5.83
C ARG A 701 -6.28 36.59 -4.31
N GLY A 702 -7.09 35.91 -3.53
CA GLY A 702 -7.00 35.84 -2.09
C GLY A 702 -7.13 37.21 -1.40
N CYS A 703 -6.25 37.48 -0.44
CA CYS A 703 -6.26 38.77 0.29
C CYS A 703 -6.00 39.97 -0.62
N ARG A 704 -5.27 39.82 -1.75
CA ARG A 704 -5.02 40.89 -2.72
C ARG A 704 -6.34 41.36 -3.34
N LEU A 705 -7.23 40.42 -3.63
CA LEU A 705 -8.58 40.72 -4.09
C LEU A 705 -9.40 41.41 -3.01
N GLY A 706 -9.35 40.89 -1.76
CA GLY A 706 -10.08 41.48 -0.62
C GLY A 706 -9.58 42.87 -0.23
N VAL A 707 -8.31 43.20 -0.49
CA VAL A 707 -7.76 44.56 -0.29
C VAL A 707 -8.27 45.52 -1.37
N SER A 708 -8.30 45.07 -2.63
CA SER A 708 -8.70 45.90 -3.78
C SER A 708 -10.23 46.06 -3.90
N TYR A 709 -10.98 45.02 -3.53
CA TYR A 709 -12.44 44.98 -3.54
C TYR A 709 -12.99 44.59 -2.16
N PRO A 710 -12.88 45.48 -1.13
CA PRO A 710 -13.23 45.19 0.26
C PRO A 710 -14.68 44.77 0.46
N GLU A 711 -15.58 45.20 -0.44
CA GLU A 711 -16.98 44.82 -0.43
C GLU A 711 -17.24 43.33 -0.55
N ILE A 712 -16.30 42.56 -1.14
CA ILE A 712 -16.40 41.10 -1.20
C ILE A 712 -16.22 40.52 0.21
N THR A 713 -15.17 40.93 0.92
CA THR A 713 -14.93 40.52 2.32
C THR A 713 -16.05 40.96 3.24
N GLU A 714 -16.58 42.20 3.05
CA GLU A 714 -17.75 42.70 3.79
C GLU A 714 -18.96 41.79 3.62
N MET A 715 -19.29 41.41 2.40
CA MET A 715 -20.43 40.52 2.10
C MET A 715 -20.24 39.13 2.73
N GLN A 716 -19.06 38.52 2.57
CA GLN A 716 -18.78 37.18 3.13
C GLN A 716 -18.84 37.20 4.68
N ALA A 717 -18.19 38.19 5.32
CA ALA A 717 -18.22 38.36 6.77
C ALA A 717 -19.68 38.53 7.29
N ARG A 718 -20.47 39.37 6.61
CA ARG A 718 -21.88 39.53 6.94
C ARG A 718 -22.68 38.25 6.83
N ALA A 719 -22.50 37.49 5.74
CA ALA A 719 -23.16 36.20 5.56
C ALA A 719 -22.81 35.21 6.67
N ILE A 720 -21.52 35.12 7.05
CA ILE A 720 -21.03 34.24 8.12
C ILE A 720 -21.66 34.62 9.46
N PHE A 721 -21.62 35.91 9.86
CA PHE A 721 -22.13 36.34 11.17
C PHE A 721 -23.66 36.31 11.26
N GLU A 722 -24.40 36.69 10.20
CA GLU A 722 -25.85 36.53 10.17
C GLU A 722 -26.26 35.05 10.30
N ALA A 723 -25.60 34.14 9.60
CA ALA A 723 -25.83 32.70 9.73
C ALA A 723 -25.52 32.20 11.14
N ALA A 724 -24.35 32.57 11.67
CA ALA A 724 -23.90 32.15 13.00
C ALA A 724 -24.90 32.60 14.09
N ILE A 725 -25.38 33.85 14.04
CA ILE A 725 -26.36 34.35 15.00
C ILE A 725 -27.73 33.67 14.86
N LYS A 726 -28.17 33.45 13.60
CA LYS A 726 -29.46 32.78 13.34
C LYS A 726 -29.45 31.36 13.89
N VAL A 727 -28.37 30.62 13.67
CA VAL A 727 -28.19 29.25 14.18
C VAL A 727 -28.03 29.26 15.71
N ALA A 728 -27.27 30.23 16.26
CA ALA A 728 -27.10 30.36 17.70
C ALA A 728 -28.40 30.71 18.44
N LYS A 729 -29.37 31.40 17.80
CA LYS A 729 -30.72 31.65 18.35
C LYS A 729 -31.53 30.36 18.47
N LYS A 730 -31.22 29.30 17.69
CA LYS A 730 -31.80 27.95 17.82
C LYS A 730 -31.21 27.12 18.98
N GLY A 731 -30.30 27.69 19.78
CA GLY A 731 -29.62 26.98 20.88
C GLY A 731 -28.38 26.18 20.46
N ILE A 732 -27.98 26.24 19.19
CA ILE A 732 -26.83 25.56 18.64
C ILE A 732 -25.56 26.35 18.98
N LYS A 733 -24.49 25.64 19.43
CA LYS A 733 -23.18 26.26 19.73
C LYS A 733 -22.38 26.42 18.45
N VAL A 734 -22.16 27.65 17.99
CA VAL A 734 -21.39 27.98 16.81
C VAL A 734 -19.99 28.48 17.17
N LYS A 735 -18.96 28.11 16.40
CA LYS A 735 -17.55 28.53 16.58
C LYS A 735 -16.95 28.89 15.23
N PRO A 736 -17.26 30.04 14.64
CA PRO A 736 -16.69 30.46 13.38
C PRO A 736 -15.23 30.88 13.54
N GLU A 737 -14.40 30.50 12.59
CA GLU A 737 -12.99 30.87 12.43
C GLU A 737 -12.83 31.39 11.01
N ILE A 738 -12.56 32.69 10.85
CA ILE A 738 -12.42 33.32 9.53
C ILE A 738 -10.97 33.29 9.15
N MET A 739 -10.66 32.70 7.98
CA MET A 739 -9.32 32.49 7.48
C MET A 739 -9.06 33.33 6.22
N ILE A 740 -8.10 34.23 6.30
CA ILE A 740 -7.71 35.07 5.18
C ILE A 740 -6.63 34.32 4.36
N PRO A 741 -6.87 34.04 3.06
CA PRO A 741 -5.91 33.32 2.22
C PRO A 741 -4.82 34.22 1.68
N LEU A 742 -3.69 33.63 1.26
CA LEU A 742 -2.61 34.23 0.48
C LEU A 742 -1.94 35.46 1.12
N VAL A 743 -1.97 35.57 2.43
CA VAL A 743 -1.33 36.68 3.17
C VAL A 743 0.21 36.53 3.05
N ALA A 744 0.85 37.58 2.55
CA ALA A 744 2.29 37.71 2.48
C ALA A 744 2.83 38.71 3.49
N HIS A 745 2.06 39.71 3.88
CA HIS A 745 2.47 40.81 4.75
C HIS A 745 1.43 41.05 5.85
N LYS A 746 1.88 41.34 7.09
CA LYS A 746 1.00 41.63 8.23
C LYS A 746 -0.08 42.65 7.89
N LYS A 747 0.27 43.73 7.17
CA LYS A 747 -0.68 44.80 6.83
C LYS A 747 -1.85 44.33 5.97
N GLU A 748 -1.67 43.31 5.11
CA GLU A 748 -2.79 42.72 4.37
C GLU A 748 -3.83 42.09 5.33
N LEU A 749 -3.32 41.37 6.34
CA LEU A 749 -4.17 40.76 7.36
C LEU A 749 -4.84 41.83 8.25
N ASP A 750 -4.09 42.90 8.64
CA ASP A 750 -4.64 44.00 9.44
C ASP A 750 -5.86 44.63 8.75
N LEU A 751 -5.75 44.92 7.45
CA LEU A 751 -6.82 45.49 6.64
C LEU A 751 -8.05 44.56 6.55
N GLN A 752 -7.81 43.27 6.28
CA GLN A 752 -8.90 42.30 6.17
C GLN A 752 -9.57 42.05 7.54
N LYS A 753 -8.80 41.92 8.62
CA LYS A 753 -9.35 41.75 9.97
C LYS A 753 -10.16 42.95 10.41
N ALA A 754 -9.73 44.17 10.09
CA ALA A 754 -10.49 45.37 10.41
C ALA A 754 -11.87 45.39 9.73
N ILE A 755 -11.96 44.88 8.47
CA ILE A 755 -13.27 44.73 7.78
C ILE A 755 -14.15 43.71 8.50
N VAL A 756 -13.57 42.53 8.82
CA VAL A 756 -14.29 41.44 9.50
C VAL A 756 -14.81 41.89 10.85
N ASP A 757 -13.98 42.56 11.66
CA ASP A 757 -14.34 43.01 13.01
C ASP A 757 -15.41 44.14 12.98
N ARG A 758 -15.31 45.08 12.02
CA ARG A 758 -16.33 46.11 11.80
C ARG A 758 -17.68 45.49 11.43
N VAL A 759 -17.70 44.61 10.45
CA VAL A 759 -18.93 43.92 10.00
C VAL A 759 -19.53 43.07 11.14
N ALA A 760 -18.67 42.38 11.91
CA ALA A 760 -19.16 41.66 13.10
C ALA A 760 -19.89 42.58 14.11
N ALA A 761 -19.27 43.74 14.42
CA ALA A 761 -19.87 44.69 15.35
C ALA A 761 -21.23 45.24 14.85
N GLU A 762 -21.32 45.54 13.55
CA GLU A 762 -22.55 45.98 12.90
C GLU A 762 -23.63 44.91 13.00
N VAL A 763 -23.34 43.68 12.58
CA VAL A 763 -24.30 42.56 12.58
C VAL A 763 -24.71 42.18 14.00
N PHE A 764 -23.80 42.22 14.98
CA PHE A 764 -24.12 41.94 16.38
C PHE A 764 -25.08 42.99 16.97
N LYS A 765 -24.88 44.25 16.63
CA LYS A 765 -25.75 45.34 17.00
C LYS A 765 -27.14 45.18 16.35
N GLU A 766 -27.18 44.92 15.03
CA GLU A 766 -28.45 44.75 14.29
C GLU A 766 -29.27 43.57 14.78
N LYS A 767 -28.62 42.43 15.12
CA LYS A 767 -29.30 41.17 15.49
C LYS A 767 -29.45 40.98 17.00
N GLY A 768 -28.87 41.88 17.84
CA GLY A 768 -28.95 41.84 19.29
C GLY A 768 -28.32 40.64 19.98
N LYS A 769 -27.34 39.97 19.31
CA LYS A 769 -26.66 38.81 19.87
C LYS A 769 -25.18 38.78 19.39
N LYS A 770 -24.26 38.47 20.31
CA LYS A 770 -22.85 38.30 20.01
C LYS A 770 -22.50 36.80 19.86
N VAL A 771 -21.55 36.50 19.01
CA VAL A 771 -20.95 35.18 18.82
C VAL A 771 -19.44 35.32 18.89
N ASN A 772 -18.77 34.45 19.65
CA ASN A 772 -17.30 34.42 19.68
C ASN A 772 -16.75 33.85 18.36
N TYR A 773 -15.73 34.49 17.81
CA TYR A 773 -15.09 34.08 16.58
C TYR A 773 -13.58 34.32 16.68
N LEU A 774 -12.82 33.75 15.73
CA LEU A 774 -11.39 34.00 15.55
C LEU A 774 -11.15 34.47 14.12
N VAL A 775 -10.13 35.34 13.94
CA VAL A 775 -9.62 35.74 12.63
C VAL A 775 -8.18 35.29 12.54
N GLY A 776 -7.85 34.50 11.56
CA GLY A 776 -6.49 34.00 11.30
C GLY A 776 -6.17 33.96 9.82
N THR A 777 -5.09 33.33 9.48
CA THR A 777 -4.64 33.31 8.11
C THR A 777 -4.17 31.93 7.66
N MET A 778 -4.18 31.71 6.34
CA MET A 778 -3.49 30.62 5.70
C MET A 778 -2.01 31.01 5.51
N ILE A 779 -1.10 30.16 5.97
CA ILE A 779 0.33 30.27 5.71
C ILE A 779 0.62 29.36 4.51
N GLU A 780 0.76 29.98 3.34
CA GLU A 780 0.88 29.23 2.08
C GLU A 780 1.91 29.86 1.11
N LEU A 781 2.56 30.91 1.56
CA LEU A 781 3.68 31.53 0.87
C LEU A 781 4.95 31.41 1.73
N PRO A 782 6.12 31.16 1.14
CA PRO A 782 7.39 31.11 1.88
C PRO A 782 7.67 32.37 2.70
N ARG A 783 7.33 33.56 2.16
CA ARG A 783 7.46 34.81 2.88
C ARG A 783 6.64 34.84 4.16
N ALA A 784 5.38 34.39 4.11
CA ALA A 784 4.52 34.31 5.28
C ALA A 784 5.08 33.40 6.38
N ALA A 785 5.67 32.28 6.01
CA ALA A 785 6.32 31.35 6.95
C ALA A 785 7.56 31.98 7.59
N VAL A 786 8.37 32.73 6.81
CA VAL A 786 9.59 33.41 7.28
C VAL A 786 9.27 34.60 8.20
N THR A 787 8.14 35.30 8.00
CA THR A 787 7.70 36.45 8.80
C THR A 787 6.47 36.14 9.67
N ALA A 788 6.33 34.88 10.09
CA ALA A 788 5.17 34.40 10.83
C ALA A 788 5.06 35.03 12.23
N ASP A 789 6.15 35.46 12.83
CA ASP A 789 6.20 36.27 14.07
C ASP A 789 5.44 37.59 13.93
N GLU A 790 5.68 38.35 12.84
CA GLU A 790 4.97 39.59 12.56
C GLU A 790 3.47 39.36 12.30
N ILE A 791 3.16 38.34 11.50
CA ILE A 791 1.77 38.02 11.17
C ILE A 791 0.99 37.55 12.41
N ALA A 792 1.63 36.88 13.36
CA ALA A 792 1.01 36.40 14.60
C ALA A 792 0.64 37.51 15.59
N GLU A 793 1.13 38.76 15.40
CA GLU A 793 0.64 39.89 16.17
C GLU A 793 -0.86 40.13 15.93
N THR A 794 -1.32 39.88 14.70
CA THR A 794 -2.73 40.06 14.30
C THR A 794 -3.48 38.74 14.23
N ALA A 795 -2.88 37.70 13.69
CA ALA A 795 -3.54 36.40 13.52
C ALA A 795 -3.79 35.67 14.84
N GLU A 796 -5.00 35.15 15.02
CA GLU A 796 -5.40 34.36 16.19
C GLU A 796 -5.22 32.85 15.98
N PHE A 797 -5.01 32.42 14.73
CA PHE A 797 -4.62 31.06 14.36
C PHE A 797 -3.89 31.05 13.01
N PHE A 798 -3.12 30.00 12.77
CA PHE A 798 -2.54 29.67 11.47
C PHE A 798 -3.09 28.35 10.93
N SER A 799 -3.25 28.26 9.61
CA SER A 799 -3.47 27.03 8.89
C SER A 799 -2.51 26.96 7.69
N PHE A 800 -1.67 25.94 7.62
CA PHE A 800 -0.77 25.77 6.48
C PHE A 800 -1.53 25.28 5.25
N GLY A 801 -1.54 26.09 4.17
CA GLY A 801 -2.03 25.72 2.85
C GLY A 801 -0.91 25.04 2.05
N THR A 802 -0.65 23.78 2.34
CA THR A 802 0.56 23.11 1.83
C THR A 802 0.53 22.84 0.33
N ASN A 803 -0.60 22.91 -0.35
CA ASN A 803 -0.64 22.85 -1.81
C ASN A 803 0.12 24.04 -2.41
N ASP A 804 -0.29 25.27 -2.06
CA ASP A 804 0.34 26.50 -2.55
C ASP A 804 1.75 26.69 -1.97
N LEU A 805 1.97 26.32 -0.70
CA LEU A 805 3.29 26.38 -0.09
C LEU A 805 4.29 25.45 -0.82
N THR A 806 3.86 24.26 -1.25
CA THR A 806 4.68 23.34 -2.06
C THR A 806 4.96 23.94 -3.44
N GLN A 807 3.94 24.44 -4.14
CA GLN A 807 4.11 25.08 -5.45
C GLN A 807 5.12 26.23 -5.40
N THR A 808 4.96 27.13 -4.43
CA THR A 808 5.79 28.33 -4.30
C THR A 808 7.21 28.03 -3.80
N THR A 809 7.38 26.99 -2.97
CA THR A 809 8.70 26.58 -2.46
C THR A 809 9.53 25.89 -3.53
N PHE A 810 8.90 24.99 -4.32
CA PHE A 810 9.59 24.33 -5.41
C PHE A 810 9.65 25.16 -6.70
N GLY A 811 8.83 26.20 -6.83
CA GLY A 811 8.64 26.92 -8.10
C GLY A 811 7.97 26.04 -9.17
N LEU A 812 7.03 25.19 -8.78
CA LEU A 812 6.33 24.25 -9.65
C LEU A 812 4.83 24.58 -9.68
N SER A 813 4.23 24.51 -10.88
CA SER A 813 2.76 24.46 -11.02
C SER A 813 2.27 23.02 -10.83
N ARG A 814 1.31 22.81 -9.94
CA ARG A 814 0.70 21.50 -9.72
C ARG A 814 0.06 20.94 -10.99
N ASP A 815 -0.59 21.82 -11.77
CA ASP A 815 -1.32 21.44 -12.97
C ASP A 815 -0.37 21.03 -14.12
N ASP A 816 0.84 21.61 -14.16
CA ASP A 816 1.85 21.33 -15.18
C ASP A 816 2.84 20.24 -14.77
N ALA A 817 3.02 20.02 -13.46
CA ALA A 817 4.04 19.15 -12.91
C ALA A 817 3.85 17.66 -13.31
N GLY A 818 2.62 17.24 -13.60
CA GLY A 818 2.33 15.88 -14.07
C GLY A 818 3.12 15.44 -15.31
N LYS A 819 3.68 16.39 -16.08
CA LYS A 819 4.49 16.12 -17.27
C LYS A 819 5.90 15.61 -16.95
N PHE A 820 6.48 15.94 -15.79
CA PHE A 820 7.87 15.64 -15.46
C PHE A 820 8.06 15.03 -14.04
N LEU A 821 7.17 15.24 -13.09
CA LEU A 821 7.28 14.67 -11.73
C LEU A 821 7.43 13.14 -11.71
N PRO A 822 6.73 12.36 -12.56
CA PRO A 822 6.95 10.92 -12.63
C PRO A 822 8.41 10.57 -12.94
N THR A 823 9.05 11.28 -13.87
CA THR A 823 10.47 11.12 -14.20
C THR A 823 11.39 11.44 -13.01
N TYR A 824 11.07 12.50 -12.24
CA TYR A 824 11.84 12.88 -11.05
C TYR A 824 11.77 11.80 -9.95
N VAL A 825 10.61 11.18 -9.78
CA VAL A 825 10.43 10.06 -8.85
C VAL A 825 11.15 8.80 -9.36
N ASP A 826 11.05 8.51 -10.67
CA ASP A 826 11.71 7.36 -11.29
C ASP A 826 13.23 7.45 -11.23
N MET A 827 13.79 8.66 -11.38
CA MET A 827 15.23 8.93 -11.26
C MET A 827 15.69 9.10 -9.79
N GLU A 828 14.80 8.93 -8.82
CA GLU A 828 15.09 9.11 -7.39
C GLU A 828 15.58 10.53 -7.02
N ILE A 829 15.27 11.54 -7.84
CA ILE A 829 15.52 12.95 -7.50
C ILE A 829 14.60 13.37 -6.36
N LEU A 830 13.34 12.96 -6.43
CA LEU A 830 12.37 13.07 -5.34
C LEU A 830 11.98 11.68 -4.86
N PRO A 831 11.89 11.45 -3.56
CA PRO A 831 11.49 10.14 -3.02
C PRO A 831 10.03 9.80 -3.30
N ARG A 832 9.16 10.81 -3.45
CA ARG A 832 7.73 10.74 -3.76
C ARG A 832 7.27 12.05 -4.40
N ASP A 833 6.07 12.04 -4.96
CA ASP A 833 5.40 13.27 -5.40
C ASP A 833 5.19 14.22 -4.19
N PRO A 834 5.75 15.45 -4.24
CA PRO A 834 5.65 16.42 -3.16
C PRO A 834 4.24 16.98 -2.96
N PHE A 835 3.31 16.73 -3.88
CA PHE A 835 1.89 17.08 -3.74
C PHE A 835 1.06 15.98 -3.04
N GLU A 836 1.55 14.74 -3.03
CA GLU A 836 0.92 13.62 -2.30
C GLU A 836 1.45 13.52 -0.86
N SER A 837 2.76 13.58 -0.69
CA SER A 837 3.44 13.47 0.61
C SER A 837 4.34 14.68 0.83
N LEU A 838 4.20 15.31 2.00
CA LEU A 838 4.90 16.54 2.32
C LEU A 838 6.42 16.38 2.20
N ASP A 839 7.06 17.25 1.41
CA ASP A 839 8.51 17.39 1.43
C ASP A 839 8.98 17.92 2.80
N GLN A 840 9.43 17.02 3.66
CA GLN A 840 9.82 17.38 5.04
C GLN A 840 11.14 18.16 5.10
N ASN A 841 11.96 18.10 4.05
CA ASN A 841 13.30 18.73 4.02
C ASN A 841 13.28 20.20 3.56
N GLY A 842 12.35 20.56 2.66
CA GLY A 842 12.14 21.91 2.17
C GLY A 842 10.88 22.55 2.74
N VAL A 843 9.71 22.14 2.23
CA VAL A 843 8.40 22.69 2.65
C VAL A 843 8.16 22.48 4.15
N GLY A 844 8.53 21.32 4.68
CA GLY A 844 8.43 20.99 6.10
C GLY A 844 9.23 21.93 6.98
N LYS A 845 10.39 22.41 6.51
CA LYS A 845 11.18 23.41 7.25
C LYS A 845 10.47 24.75 7.37
N LEU A 846 9.73 25.16 6.35
CA LEU A 846 8.90 26.37 6.41
C LEU A 846 7.72 26.18 7.39
N VAL A 847 7.12 25.00 7.44
CA VAL A 847 6.06 24.66 8.42
C VAL A 847 6.63 24.71 9.85
N GLU A 848 7.79 24.12 10.10
CA GLU A 848 8.47 24.19 11.40
C GLU A 848 8.76 25.65 11.80
N MET A 849 9.40 26.40 10.89
CA MET A 849 9.76 27.81 11.10
C MET A 849 8.52 28.67 11.38
N GLY A 850 7.47 28.59 10.54
CA GLY A 850 6.26 29.36 10.70
C GLY A 850 5.54 29.05 12.03
N THR A 851 5.55 27.78 12.44
CA THR A 851 4.98 27.37 13.73
C THR A 851 5.77 27.93 14.91
N GLN A 852 7.12 27.84 14.88
CA GLN A 852 7.98 28.33 15.95
C GLN A 852 7.92 29.85 16.06
N LYS A 853 8.04 30.57 14.95
CA LYS A 853 7.99 32.04 14.90
C LYS A 853 6.60 32.55 15.31
N GLY A 854 5.52 31.98 14.81
CA GLY A 854 4.17 32.37 15.22
C GLY A 854 3.96 32.22 16.71
N ARG A 855 4.45 31.12 17.30
CA ARG A 855 4.35 30.89 18.75
C ARG A 855 5.34 31.70 19.59
N SER A 856 6.40 32.23 19.03
CA SER A 856 7.26 33.18 19.77
C SER A 856 6.56 34.48 20.07
N THR A 857 5.65 34.93 19.19
CA THR A 857 4.81 36.12 19.40
C THR A 857 3.53 35.78 20.19
N ARG A 858 2.85 34.72 19.81
CA ARG A 858 1.59 34.27 20.45
C ARG A 858 1.74 32.81 20.93
N THR A 859 2.13 32.63 22.20
CA THR A 859 2.48 31.31 22.78
C THR A 859 1.38 30.25 22.67
N ASN A 860 0.09 30.66 22.70
CA ASN A 860 -1.06 29.78 22.55
C ASN A 860 -1.63 29.78 21.12
N LEU A 861 -0.87 30.20 20.13
CA LEU A 861 -1.29 30.22 18.73
C LEU A 861 -1.70 28.81 18.29
N LYS A 862 -2.96 28.72 17.86
CA LYS A 862 -3.49 27.49 17.27
C LYS A 862 -2.97 27.36 15.84
N VAL A 863 -2.34 26.22 15.54
CA VAL A 863 -1.72 25.93 14.24
C VAL A 863 -2.26 24.63 13.69
N GLY A 864 -2.68 24.63 12.44
CA GLY A 864 -3.13 23.45 11.72
C GLY A 864 -2.62 23.38 10.29
N ILE A 865 -3.05 22.37 9.57
CA ILE A 865 -2.78 22.16 8.15
C ILE A 865 -4.08 21.79 7.44
N CYS A 866 -4.30 22.25 6.23
CA CYS A 866 -5.51 21.99 5.45
C CYS A 866 -5.28 21.61 3.98
N GLY A 867 -4.03 21.49 3.53
CA GLY A 867 -3.68 20.94 2.22
C GLY A 867 -3.93 19.44 2.13
N GLU A 868 -3.71 18.85 0.96
CA GLU A 868 -3.89 17.41 0.72
C GLU A 868 -3.08 16.54 1.72
N HIS A 869 -1.93 17.00 2.15
CA HIS A 869 -1.05 16.37 3.14
C HIS A 869 -1.71 16.12 4.51
N GLY A 870 -2.79 16.85 4.84
CA GLY A 870 -3.52 16.66 6.12
C GLY A 870 -4.16 15.28 6.29
N GLY A 871 -4.29 14.51 5.21
CA GLY A 871 -4.82 13.14 5.21
C GLY A 871 -3.77 12.06 4.91
N GLU A 872 -2.50 12.44 4.60
CA GLU A 872 -1.44 11.51 4.26
C GLU A 872 -0.67 11.11 5.53
N PRO A 873 -0.47 9.80 5.79
CA PRO A 873 0.06 9.30 7.07
C PRO A 873 1.40 9.87 7.52
N ASP A 874 2.41 9.95 6.62
CA ASP A 874 3.75 10.44 6.96
C ASP A 874 3.74 11.95 7.23
N SER A 875 2.91 12.69 6.50
CA SER A 875 2.67 14.12 6.70
C SER A 875 1.93 14.40 8.02
N VAL A 876 0.97 13.56 8.39
CA VAL A 876 0.28 13.64 9.70
C VAL A 876 1.27 13.37 10.84
N GLU A 877 2.18 12.40 10.69
CA GLU A 877 3.24 12.14 11.66
C GLU A 877 4.20 13.33 11.78
N PHE A 878 4.58 13.95 10.66
CA PHE A 878 5.37 15.19 10.65
C PHE A 878 4.65 16.30 11.41
N CYS A 879 3.36 16.54 11.16
CA CYS A 879 2.57 17.55 11.87
C CYS A 879 2.53 17.32 13.38
N HIS A 880 2.44 16.04 13.79
CA HIS A 880 2.51 15.67 15.20
C HIS A 880 3.88 16.04 15.83
N ARG A 881 4.99 15.71 15.15
CA ARG A 881 6.35 16.02 15.65
C ARG A 881 6.62 17.52 15.72
N THR A 882 6.12 18.28 14.74
CA THR A 882 6.21 19.75 14.72
C THR A 882 5.32 20.41 15.77
N GLY A 883 4.41 19.63 16.38
CA GLY A 883 3.54 20.10 17.45
C GLY A 883 2.34 20.93 16.97
N LEU A 884 1.82 20.68 15.77
CA LEU A 884 0.58 21.28 15.31
C LEU A 884 -0.58 20.85 16.21
N ASN A 885 -1.66 21.66 16.23
CA ASN A 885 -2.84 21.36 17.02
C ASN A 885 -3.80 20.42 16.29
N TYR A 886 -3.90 20.53 14.97
CA TYR A 886 -4.80 19.70 14.16
C TYR A 886 -4.28 19.53 12.72
N VAL A 887 -4.77 18.47 12.08
CA VAL A 887 -4.73 18.29 10.63
C VAL A 887 -6.15 18.31 10.07
N SER A 888 -6.31 18.74 8.81
CA SER A 888 -7.60 18.76 8.14
C SER A 888 -7.51 18.08 6.78
N CYS A 889 -8.45 17.19 6.48
CA CYS A 889 -8.44 16.37 5.28
C CYS A 889 -9.87 16.14 4.75
N SER A 890 -10.00 15.55 3.57
CA SER A 890 -11.31 15.16 3.03
C SER A 890 -12.05 14.19 3.97
N PRO A 891 -13.40 14.14 3.96
CA PRO A 891 -14.17 13.34 4.90
C PRO A 891 -13.74 11.87 4.99
N PHE A 892 -13.49 11.22 3.85
CA PHE A 892 -13.09 9.80 3.78
C PHE A 892 -11.66 9.53 4.27
N ARG A 893 -10.82 10.57 4.37
CA ARG A 893 -9.45 10.48 4.93
C ARG A 893 -9.42 10.65 6.46
N VAL A 894 -10.49 11.10 7.08
CA VAL A 894 -10.58 11.31 8.55
C VAL A 894 -10.20 10.06 9.36
N PRO A 895 -10.69 8.83 9.07
CA PRO A 895 -10.26 7.63 9.80
C PRO A 895 -8.78 7.35 9.69
N ILE A 896 -8.19 7.57 8.50
CA ILE A 896 -6.77 7.35 8.21
C ILE A 896 -5.92 8.32 9.04
N ALA A 897 -6.27 9.62 9.01
CA ALA A 897 -5.57 10.65 9.78
C ALA A 897 -5.66 10.40 11.31
N ARG A 898 -6.80 9.92 11.82
CA ARG A 898 -6.98 9.55 13.24
C ARG A 898 -6.02 8.42 13.66
N LEU A 899 -5.88 7.38 12.82
CA LEU A 899 -4.97 6.27 13.10
C LEU A 899 -3.50 6.72 12.97
N ALA A 900 -3.16 7.51 11.95
CA ALA A 900 -1.81 8.05 11.76
C ALA A 900 -1.39 8.92 12.95
N ALA A 901 -2.26 9.82 13.41
CA ALA A 901 -2.03 10.65 14.59
C ALA A 901 -1.83 9.83 15.88
N ALA A 902 -2.58 8.74 16.05
CA ALA A 902 -2.42 7.83 17.17
C ALA A 902 -1.06 7.11 17.15
N ARG A 903 -0.66 6.61 15.98
CA ARG A 903 0.65 5.96 15.78
C ARG A 903 1.80 6.92 16.07
N ALA A 904 1.73 8.16 15.59
CA ALA A 904 2.71 9.19 15.87
C ALA A 904 2.88 9.41 17.40
N ALA A 905 1.78 9.59 18.13
CA ALA A 905 1.82 9.77 19.58
C ALA A 905 2.39 8.54 20.33
N LEU A 906 2.13 7.33 19.82
CA LEU A 906 2.66 6.10 20.41
C LEU A 906 4.15 5.90 20.12
N ARG A 907 4.66 6.35 18.96
CA ARG A 907 6.09 6.34 18.64
C ARG A 907 6.86 7.25 19.60
N ASP A 908 6.38 8.44 19.87
CA ASP A 908 6.98 9.38 20.84
C ASP A 908 7.07 8.77 22.26
N LYS A 909 6.00 8.14 22.73
CA LYS A 909 6.01 7.46 24.04
C LYS A 909 7.06 6.34 24.10
N LYS A 910 7.28 5.59 23.02
CA LYS A 910 8.32 4.55 22.95
C LYS A 910 9.74 5.13 22.99
N VAL A 911 9.98 6.23 22.29
CA VAL A 911 11.27 6.94 22.29
C VAL A 911 11.57 7.50 23.68
N ALA A 912 10.61 8.19 24.31
CA ALA A 912 10.76 8.75 25.66
C ALA A 912 11.08 7.67 26.72
N LYS A 913 10.43 6.50 26.65
CA LYS A 913 10.73 5.36 27.53
C LYS A 913 12.13 4.79 27.33
N LYS A 914 12.65 4.77 26.10
CA LYS A 914 14.04 4.31 25.80
C LYS A 914 15.09 5.29 26.30
N THR A 915 14.86 6.59 26.15
CA THR A 915 15.78 7.64 26.62
C THR A 915 15.78 7.79 28.14
N GLY A 916 14.63 7.65 28.78
CA GLY A 916 14.50 7.60 30.25
C GLY A 916 15.24 6.43 30.89
N LYS A 917 15.17 5.23 30.29
CA LYS A 917 15.93 4.05 30.75
C LYS A 917 17.45 4.21 30.57
N LYS A 918 17.92 4.92 29.51
CA LYS A 918 19.36 5.21 29.33
C LYS A 918 19.88 6.23 30.35
N LYS A 919 19.06 7.19 30.78
CA LYS A 919 19.45 8.16 31.81
C LYS A 919 19.51 7.53 33.21
N SER A 920 18.60 6.58 33.52
CA SER A 920 18.63 5.86 34.80
C SER A 920 19.80 4.88 34.90
N SER A 921 20.20 4.23 33.81
CA SER A 921 21.34 3.30 33.81
C SER A 921 22.71 4.02 33.82
N LYS A 922 22.77 5.34 33.48
CA LYS A 922 23.99 6.16 33.65
C LYS A 922 24.13 6.81 35.02
N LYS A 923 23.05 6.81 35.85
CA LYS A 923 23.11 7.31 37.23
C LYS A 923 23.42 6.18 38.27
N SER A 924 23.48 4.94 37.80
CA SER A 924 23.81 3.75 38.63
C SER A 924 25.18 3.14 38.24
N LYS A 925 26.07 3.88 37.61
CA LYS A 925 27.49 3.52 37.43
C LYS A 925 28.39 4.58 38.03
#